data_7e285589eea9a69627e5d408eddc021c
#
_entry.id   7e285589eea9a69627e5d408eddc021c
#
_cell.length_a   1.000
_cell.length_b   1.000
_cell.length_c   1.000
_cell.angle_alpha   90.00
_cell.angle_beta   90.00
_cell.angle_gamma   90.00
#
_symmetry.space_group_name_H-M   'P 1'
#
loop_
_entity.id
_entity.type
_entity.pdbx_description
1 polymer ?
#
loop_
_entity_poly.entity_id
_entity_poly.type
_entity_poly.pdbx_seq_one_letter_code
_entity_poly.pdbx_strand_id
1 'polypeptide(L)'
;MIKEIKYGGYTVSPSDYDSPDGDLALSFNLVPKNGELHGMHTPSTIGSLQEGEELIFIHTVNDNTKFLIIKKDKSLYYGKLGEATRTLIKTYDVDTIKCTATGNVLCVYGADSLDHFVYLRGKYRPFSTADYAVTLQFGLDSVIRTQSQVINSVLKDSNGSPVATWENVVTHAYEVSYGGLSIACNLSKDVVYRIKVARKTATSTMYFNVTLYDADGKWYALDGGKVGGDLVFTPTMDVVRIYVSFRANSQDGPIWNGKHVGTITVDKQVNVIQPSGSYLYNAFESANNALLGLANTLLANCRDGNRFALPFFVRYGFRMITGDIITVSPPILMEPNTEVTPVIELSELKKVNSESIYYNALVTAKAYSSKLMYRVKDMVKLQNLLDMEDLVDTLVIAVSDPIYLYKEGASLEECSQNIYVTDTTPANKTYSLSGIKTIASTATSYLTLPHFDSYEEKVSGVSAFKIIKEIKKDEISMNDNFVDVPLDAEVLKGLSGNTSLLADNTENLATYNAKYAMSYNQREHWVGIIESEFVGFDLDAMCGFVQTQEHDANYKVGIEQRESEALQYAVRGKSTQASANRRWFFYTNSKAVEATIYENGKQYKYELQAHPFLKGAYRFGDPVATGDDTDNGLSLPRSVISTNKDNMVFVSVQGNPIMIEQRVRVGDGILYAAASNTRPITRNQFGQSPLYIFSSDGIWAMEVATDGSYSVRQSVSRDVCNNIKSITPIDSAVLFTTERGIMMLSGTDTQCISEPINTNTPFNILSLGNTLRTYLADNDYKMLDIVPFSTFIRNCQIIYDYVDQLLIVFSEKCGYAYVYSIEEKKWSLIESKLLYAVNSYPEAWAVEKDEEKDTLSIVNFSDVAIDNTPVKGMLVSRPLKLEAPDILKTIDTVIQRGMFRRGHIKSILFGSRDLFNWQLVYSSTDHYLRGFRGSPYKYFRIVLLCDILPDESLYGASIQFQLRLVNQPR
;
A
#
# COMPACT_ATOMS: atom_id res chain seq x y z
N MET A 1 4.03 16.68 73.48
CA MET A 1 3.10 16.45 72.41
C MET A 1 3.62 15.24 71.65
N ILE A 2 2.75 14.41 71.10
CA ILE A 2 3.10 13.27 70.27
C ILE A 2 2.42 13.50 68.93
N LYS A 3 3.18 13.39 67.85
CA LYS A 3 2.66 13.42 66.46
C LYS A 3 3.11 12.17 65.74
N GLU A 4 2.14 11.55 65.12
CA GLU A 4 2.39 10.45 64.15
C GLU A 4 2.51 11.02 62.75
N ILE A 5 3.52 10.61 62.06
CA ILE A 5 3.83 11.00 60.68
C ILE A 5 3.88 9.77 59.83
N LYS A 6 2.99 9.65 58.84
CA LYS A 6 3.04 8.63 57.79
C LYS A 6 4.02 9.07 56.71
N TYR A 7 4.91 8.21 56.27
CA TYR A 7 5.81 8.52 55.17
C TYR A 7 5.04 8.64 53.87
N GLY A 8 5.23 9.77 53.21
CA GLY A 8 4.66 10.10 51.92
C GLY A 8 5.51 9.55 50.78
N GLY A 9 5.38 10.18 49.61
CA GLY A 9 6.27 9.93 48.49
C GLY A 9 7.40 10.93 48.39
N TYR A 10 8.34 10.66 47.48
CA TYR A 10 9.35 11.62 47.09
C TYR A 10 8.69 12.84 46.43
N THR A 11 8.93 14.03 46.94
CA THR A 11 8.37 15.27 46.44
C THR A 11 9.38 16.39 46.50
N VAL A 12 9.29 17.31 45.55
CA VAL A 12 10.06 18.58 45.55
C VAL A 12 9.16 19.81 45.51
N SER A 13 7.91 19.63 45.22
CA SER A 13 6.86 20.66 45.19
C SER A 13 5.74 20.29 46.17
N PRO A 14 5.17 21.22 46.94
CA PRO A 14 5.52 22.61 47.01
C PRO A 14 6.88 22.86 47.68
N SER A 15 7.24 24.12 47.94
CA SER A 15 8.50 24.49 48.62
C SER A 15 8.68 23.78 49.97
N ASP A 16 9.91 23.71 50.51
CA ASP A 16 10.20 23.15 51.84
C ASP A 16 9.40 23.82 52.94
N TYR A 17 9.03 25.10 52.79
CA TYR A 17 8.19 25.82 53.72
C TYR A 17 6.74 25.34 53.76
N ASP A 18 6.19 24.99 52.57
CA ASP A 18 4.77 24.62 52.45
C ASP A 18 4.56 23.08 52.35
N SER A 19 5.62 22.29 52.25
CA SER A 19 5.51 20.83 52.16
C SER A 19 4.80 20.22 53.37
N PRO A 20 3.92 19.22 53.20
CA PRO A 20 3.33 18.50 54.31
C PRO A 20 4.37 17.76 55.14
N ASP A 21 4.11 17.65 56.47
CA ASP A 21 4.90 16.75 57.30
C ASP A 21 4.68 15.30 56.85
N GLY A 22 5.74 14.60 56.57
CA GLY A 22 5.70 13.21 56.06
C GLY A 22 6.15 13.06 54.61
N ASP A 23 6.12 14.11 53.83
CA ASP A 23 6.71 14.09 52.48
C ASP A 23 8.22 13.85 52.54
N LEU A 24 8.77 13.25 51.49
CA LEU A 24 10.17 12.85 51.44
C LEU A 24 10.95 13.72 50.44
N ALA A 25 12.08 14.24 50.87
CA ALA A 25 13.06 14.91 50.00
C ALA A 25 13.92 13.89 49.26
N LEU A 26 14.02 12.66 49.77
CA LEU A 26 14.63 11.50 49.12
C LEU A 26 13.95 10.24 49.61
N SER A 27 13.59 9.36 48.72
CA SER A 27 13.22 7.97 48.97
C SER A 27 13.96 7.12 47.93
N PHE A 28 14.95 6.38 48.37
CA PHE A 28 15.83 5.61 47.49
C PHE A 28 15.83 4.14 47.86
N ASN A 29 15.59 3.29 46.87
CA ASN A 29 15.39 1.84 46.99
C ASN A 29 14.24 1.42 47.92
N LEU A 30 13.29 2.35 48.11
CA LEU A 30 12.09 2.16 48.93
C LEU A 30 10.87 2.51 48.08
N VAL A 31 10.04 1.50 47.76
CA VAL A 31 8.91 1.62 46.81
C VAL A 31 7.58 1.69 47.57
N PRO A 32 6.70 2.67 47.27
CA PRO A 32 5.37 2.73 47.90
C PRO A 32 4.48 1.56 47.43
N LYS A 33 3.99 0.80 48.42
CA LYS A 33 3.09 -0.34 48.17
C LYS A 33 2.20 -0.57 49.38
N ASN A 34 0.91 -0.76 49.20
CA ASN A 34 -0.05 -1.04 50.29
C ASN A 34 -0.02 0.00 51.44
N GLY A 35 0.25 1.26 51.17
CA GLY A 35 0.31 2.30 52.17
C GLY A 35 1.61 2.43 52.95
N GLU A 36 2.62 1.63 52.68
CA GLU A 36 3.93 1.55 53.30
C GLU A 36 5.04 1.64 52.24
N LEU A 37 6.28 1.85 52.68
CA LEU A 37 7.47 1.82 51.85
C LEU A 37 8.16 0.46 52.01
N HIS A 38 8.31 -0.29 50.95
CA HIS A 38 8.96 -1.61 50.90
C HIS A 38 10.30 -1.54 50.22
N GLY A 39 11.19 -2.50 50.50
CA GLY A 39 12.36 -2.71 49.69
C GLY A 39 12.00 -3.10 48.26
N MET A 40 12.74 -2.60 47.29
CA MET A 40 12.52 -2.98 45.88
C MET A 40 12.88 -4.44 45.67
N HIS A 41 12.00 -5.16 45.03
CA HIS A 41 12.30 -6.51 44.52
C HIS A 41 13.25 -6.47 43.34
N THR A 42 14.16 -7.41 43.26
CA THR A 42 15.04 -7.59 42.10
C THR A 42 14.27 -8.28 40.98
N PRO A 43 14.23 -7.75 39.73
CA PRO A 43 13.61 -8.41 38.62
C PRO A 43 14.37 -9.70 38.28
N SER A 44 13.65 -10.69 37.74
CA SER A 44 14.30 -11.93 37.34
C SER A 44 15.11 -11.79 36.06
N THR A 45 16.32 -12.33 36.04
CA THR A 45 17.12 -12.43 34.82
C THR A 45 16.63 -13.64 34.00
N ILE A 46 16.12 -13.39 32.81
CA ILE A 46 15.52 -14.43 31.96
C ILE A 46 16.42 -14.84 30.80
N GLY A 47 17.45 -14.07 30.49
CA GLY A 47 18.38 -14.38 29.40
C GLY A 47 19.54 -13.41 29.34
N SER A 48 20.44 -13.62 28.39
CA SER A 48 21.57 -12.74 28.11
C SER A 48 21.74 -12.49 26.63
N LEU A 49 22.30 -11.34 26.28
CA LEU A 49 22.66 -10.96 24.92
C LEU A 49 24.17 -11.15 24.72
N GLN A 50 24.55 -11.47 23.52
CA GLN A 50 25.95 -11.57 23.11
C GLN A 50 26.51 -10.16 22.81
N GLU A 51 27.81 -10.05 22.69
CA GLU A 51 28.46 -8.80 22.34
C GLU A 51 27.95 -8.25 21.00
N GLY A 52 27.57 -6.99 20.98
CA GLY A 52 27.02 -6.30 19.81
C GLY A 52 25.56 -6.62 19.49
N GLU A 53 24.88 -7.45 20.29
CA GLU A 53 23.44 -7.70 20.14
C GLU A 53 22.60 -6.61 20.85
N GLU A 54 21.52 -6.19 20.20
CA GLU A 54 20.49 -5.31 20.74
C GLU A 54 19.13 -6.02 20.61
N LEU A 55 18.45 -6.22 21.73
CA LEU A 55 17.10 -6.77 21.74
C LEU A 55 16.10 -5.68 21.36
N ILE A 56 15.45 -5.81 20.19
CA ILE A 56 14.51 -4.79 19.71
C ILE A 56 13.05 -5.14 19.94
N PHE A 57 12.70 -6.42 19.98
CA PHE A 57 11.31 -6.83 20.14
C PHE A 57 11.22 -8.26 20.67
N ILE A 58 10.10 -8.59 21.28
CA ILE A 58 9.74 -9.93 21.70
C ILE A 58 8.49 -10.35 20.95
N HIS A 59 8.63 -11.34 20.09
CA HIS A 59 7.52 -11.85 19.30
C HIS A 59 6.97 -13.13 19.91
N THR A 60 5.74 -13.07 20.40
CA THR A 60 5.02 -14.25 20.89
C THR A 60 4.16 -14.79 19.77
N VAL A 61 4.44 -16.02 19.33
CA VAL A 61 3.68 -16.69 18.27
C VAL A 61 2.53 -17.52 18.84
N ASN A 62 1.67 -18.05 17.96
CA ASN A 62 0.40 -18.69 18.35
C ASN A 62 0.52 -19.86 19.35
N ASP A 63 1.65 -20.55 19.42
CA ASP A 63 1.93 -21.62 20.38
C ASP A 63 2.49 -21.10 21.71
N ASN A 64 2.42 -19.81 21.95
CA ASN A 64 3.03 -19.09 23.08
C ASN A 64 4.57 -19.15 23.13
N THR A 65 5.22 -19.59 22.06
CA THR A 65 6.68 -19.52 21.98
C THR A 65 7.11 -18.06 21.84
N LYS A 66 8.06 -17.64 22.68
CA LYS A 66 8.61 -16.29 22.66
C LYS A 66 9.94 -16.28 21.92
N PHE A 67 10.01 -15.46 20.89
CA PHE A 67 11.24 -15.22 20.14
C PHE A 67 11.80 -13.86 20.47
N LEU A 68 13.08 -13.84 20.79
CA LEU A 68 13.85 -12.62 20.88
C LEU A 68 14.16 -12.16 19.45
N ILE A 69 13.76 -10.96 19.11
CA ILE A 69 14.12 -10.30 17.84
C ILE A 69 15.29 -9.38 18.13
N ILE A 70 16.43 -9.72 17.59
CA ILE A 70 17.73 -9.16 17.95
C ILE A 70 18.33 -8.48 16.71
N LYS A 71 18.79 -7.26 16.91
CA LYS A 71 19.61 -6.55 15.93
C LYS A 71 21.09 -6.72 16.29
N LYS A 72 21.89 -7.05 15.31
CA LYS A 72 23.35 -7.03 15.38
C LYS A 72 23.88 -6.37 14.11
N ASP A 73 24.62 -5.29 14.28
CA ASP A 73 24.97 -4.40 13.18
C ASP A 73 23.72 -3.94 12.43
N LYS A 74 23.64 -4.19 11.14
CA LYS A 74 22.46 -3.89 10.29
C LYS A 74 21.58 -5.11 10.02
N SER A 75 21.79 -6.19 10.74
CA SER A 75 21.11 -7.46 10.49
C SER A 75 20.14 -7.81 11.61
N LEU A 76 19.02 -8.35 11.23
CA LEU A 76 17.95 -8.80 12.12
C LEU A 76 18.00 -10.31 12.28
N TYR A 77 18.02 -10.76 13.53
CA TYR A 77 18.07 -12.17 13.92
C TYR A 77 16.92 -12.51 14.84
N TYR A 78 16.59 -13.78 14.91
CA TYR A 78 15.73 -14.30 15.96
C TYR A 78 16.36 -15.47 16.69
N GLY A 79 15.98 -15.63 17.94
CA GLY A 79 16.37 -16.77 18.77
C GLY A 79 15.32 -17.02 19.84
N LYS A 80 15.28 -18.23 20.36
CA LYS A 80 14.40 -18.54 21.48
C LYS A 80 14.98 -18.03 22.78
N LEU A 81 14.09 -17.69 23.72
CA LEU A 81 14.48 -17.32 25.08
C LEU A 81 15.25 -18.49 25.73
N GLY A 82 16.41 -18.20 26.30
CA GLY A 82 17.29 -19.19 26.94
C GLY A 82 18.19 -19.98 25.99
N GLU A 83 18.08 -19.80 24.65
CA GLU A 83 18.97 -20.43 23.69
C GLU A 83 20.01 -19.44 23.16
N ALA A 84 21.23 -19.88 22.94
CA ALA A 84 22.31 -19.06 22.40
C ALA A 84 22.29 -18.96 20.86
N THR A 85 21.52 -19.83 20.20
CA THR A 85 21.43 -19.89 18.74
C THR A 85 20.65 -18.70 18.21
N ARG A 86 21.23 -18.01 17.20
CA ARG A 86 20.60 -16.90 16.47
C ARG A 86 20.45 -17.25 15.01
N THR A 87 19.29 -17.04 14.45
CA THR A 87 19.00 -17.27 13.03
C THR A 87 18.76 -15.96 12.34
N LEU A 88 19.43 -15.70 11.21
CA LEU A 88 19.28 -14.49 10.42
C LEU A 88 17.87 -14.43 9.80
N ILE A 89 17.22 -13.28 9.90
CA ILE A 89 15.99 -12.95 9.18
C ILE A 89 16.33 -12.17 7.90
N LYS A 90 16.95 -10.99 8.05
CA LYS A 90 17.31 -10.11 6.93
C LYS A 90 18.42 -9.14 7.34
N THR A 91 19.21 -8.71 6.36
CA THR A 91 20.19 -7.61 6.50
C THR A 91 19.64 -6.37 5.80
N TYR A 92 19.79 -5.21 6.45
CA TYR A 92 19.33 -3.90 5.98
C TYR A 92 20.52 -2.98 5.70
N ASP A 93 20.24 -1.84 5.06
CA ASP A 93 21.28 -0.84 4.80
C ASP A 93 21.40 0.21 5.92
N VAL A 94 20.41 0.28 6.82
CA VAL A 94 20.28 1.25 7.91
C VAL A 94 20.23 0.60 9.29
N ASP A 95 20.52 1.37 10.33
CA ASP A 95 20.52 0.91 11.73
C ASP A 95 19.22 1.19 12.49
N THR A 96 18.28 1.94 11.90
CA THR A 96 17.06 2.41 12.58
C THR A 96 15.92 1.40 12.57
N ILE A 97 16.25 0.12 12.66
CA ILE A 97 15.30 -1.00 12.59
C ILE A 97 14.47 -1.07 13.87
N LYS A 98 13.15 -1.15 13.73
CA LYS A 98 12.18 -1.39 14.80
C LYS A 98 11.19 -2.45 14.37
N CYS A 99 10.52 -3.08 15.34
CA CYS A 99 9.58 -4.15 15.09
C CYS A 99 8.28 -3.96 15.86
N THR A 100 7.21 -4.47 15.27
CA THR A 100 5.93 -4.76 15.91
C THR A 100 5.42 -6.10 15.38
N ALA A 101 4.34 -6.64 15.92
CA ALA A 101 3.79 -7.90 15.42
C ALA A 101 2.27 -7.90 15.45
N THR A 102 1.68 -8.60 14.49
CA THR A 102 0.25 -8.90 14.43
C THR A 102 0.09 -10.42 14.26
N GLY A 103 -0.29 -11.11 15.33
CA GLY A 103 -0.29 -12.55 15.36
C GLY A 103 1.09 -13.15 15.07
N ASN A 104 1.18 -14.05 14.10
CA ASN A 104 2.44 -14.66 13.68
C ASN A 104 3.27 -13.83 12.69
N VAL A 105 2.79 -12.65 12.32
CA VAL A 105 3.49 -11.76 11.39
C VAL A 105 4.24 -10.69 12.14
N LEU A 106 5.55 -10.68 11.96
CA LEU A 106 6.47 -9.66 12.42
C LEU A 106 6.55 -8.55 11.36
N CYS A 107 6.27 -7.32 11.74
CA CYS A 107 6.45 -6.14 10.92
C CYS A 107 7.76 -5.43 11.31
N VAL A 108 8.59 -5.13 10.35
CA VAL A 108 9.84 -4.39 10.51
C VAL A 108 9.69 -3.02 9.85
N TYR A 109 9.89 -1.97 10.64
CA TYR A 109 9.70 -0.58 10.20
C TYR A 109 10.86 0.32 10.64
N GLY A 110 10.89 1.55 10.13
CA GLY A 110 11.97 2.49 10.40
C GLY A 110 13.25 2.20 9.62
N ALA A 111 13.24 1.12 8.82
CA ALA A 111 14.28 0.79 7.84
C ALA A 111 14.01 1.51 6.50
N ASP A 112 14.73 1.14 5.46
CA ASP A 112 14.52 1.67 4.10
C ASP A 112 13.21 1.17 3.47
N SER A 113 12.68 0.06 3.99
CA SER A 113 11.43 -0.56 3.57
C SER A 113 10.60 -0.98 4.78
N LEU A 114 9.30 -1.09 4.59
CA LEU A 114 8.39 -1.73 5.53
C LEU A 114 8.28 -3.20 5.14
N ASP A 115 8.84 -4.08 5.96
CA ASP A 115 8.89 -5.51 5.66
C ASP A 115 8.04 -6.30 6.64
N HIS A 116 7.46 -7.39 6.15
CA HIS A 116 6.73 -8.35 6.96
C HIS A 116 7.36 -9.73 6.86
N PHE A 117 7.37 -10.44 7.97
CA PHE A 117 7.87 -11.82 8.05
C PHE A 117 6.88 -12.65 8.85
N VAL A 118 6.44 -13.76 8.29
CA VAL A 118 5.57 -14.70 8.99
C VAL A 118 6.38 -15.83 9.59
N TYR A 119 6.08 -16.18 10.86
CA TYR A 119 6.68 -17.35 11.48
C TYR A 119 5.87 -18.60 11.15
N LEU A 120 6.45 -19.47 10.34
CA LEU A 120 5.83 -20.74 9.91
C LEU A 120 6.85 -21.88 9.90
N ARG A 121 6.44 -23.04 10.43
CA ARG A 121 7.25 -24.27 10.41
C ARG A 121 8.69 -24.05 10.90
N GLY A 122 8.81 -23.37 12.03
CA GLY A 122 10.09 -23.20 12.72
C GLY A 122 11.00 -22.09 12.19
N LYS A 123 10.58 -21.27 11.25
CA LYS A 123 11.37 -20.14 10.73
C LYS A 123 10.53 -18.95 10.27
N TYR A 124 11.14 -17.77 10.30
CA TYR A 124 10.58 -16.57 9.69
C TYR A 124 10.77 -16.62 8.17
N ARG A 125 9.71 -16.30 7.45
CA ARG A 125 9.68 -16.22 5.99
C ARG A 125 9.21 -14.85 5.56
N PRO A 126 9.76 -14.25 4.49
CA PRO A 126 9.25 -13.02 3.93
C PRO A 126 7.74 -13.13 3.64
N PHE A 127 7.02 -12.05 3.92
CA PHE A 127 5.57 -11.97 3.72
C PHE A 127 5.22 -10.64 3.06
N SER A 128 5.31 -10.61 1.74
CA SER A 128 4.96 -9.44 0.93
C SER A 128 4.23 -9.84 -0.35
N THR A 129 3.52 -8.91 -0.94
CA THR A 129 2.88 -9.13 -2.24
C THR A 129 3.88 -9.50 -3.34
N ALA A 130 5.11 -8.96 -3.28
CA ALA A 130 6.16 -9.23 -4.25
C ALA A 130 6.74 -10.65 -4.15
N ASP A 131 6.82 -11.20 -2.93
CA ASP A 131 7.39 -12.52 -2.69
C ASP A 131 6.49 -13.65 -3.21
N TYR A 132 5.19 -13.39 -3.31
CA TYR A 132 4.19 -14.34 -3.81
C TYR A 132 3.77 -14.11 -5.25
N ALA A 133 4.37 -13.15 -5.93
CA ALA A 133 4.12 -12.90 -7.35
C ALA A 133 4.79 -13.97 -8.22
N VAL A 134 4.23 -15.18 -8.22
CA VAL A 134 4.66 -16.25 -9.13
C VAL A 134 4.29 -15.87 -10.56
N THR A 135 5.25 -15.90 -11.47
CA THR A 135 5.01 -15.57 -12.86
C THR A 135 4.44 -16.77 -13.59
N LEU A 136 3.22 -16.60 -14.12
CA LEU A 136 2.59 -17.53 -15.04
C LEU A 136 2.71 -17.03 -16.48
N GLN A 137 2.92 -17.93 -17.38
CA GLN A 137 2.81 -17.68 -18.82
C GLN A 137 1.59 -18.40 -19.35
N PHE A 138 0.78 -17.69 -20.12
CA PHE A 138 -0.41 -18.25 -20.74
C PHE A 138 -0.16 -18.57 -22.21
N GLY A 139 -0.89 -19.56 -22.71
CA GLY A 139 -0.88 -19.96 -24.10
C GLY A 139 -2.28 -20.34 -24.59
N LEU A 140 -2.44 -20.47 -25.89
CA LEU A 140 -3.65 -20.92 -26.50
C LEU A 140 -3.37 -22.15 -27.36
N ASP A 141 -4.14 -23.22 -27.15
CA ASP A 141 -4.22 -24.35 -28.07
C ASP A 141 -5.42 -24.15 -29.03
N SER A 142 -5.14 -23.71 -30.24
CA SER A 142 -6.15 -23.24 -31.18
C SER A 142 -6.42 -24.26 -32.29
N VAL A 143 -7.68 -24.51 -32.53
CA VAL A 143 -8.15 -25.33 -33.69
C VAL A 143 -9.18 -24.54 -34.48
N ILE A 144 -9.18 -24.70 -35.78
CA ILE A 144 -10.17 -24.06 -36.63
C ILE A 144 -11.50 -24.79 -36.47
N ARG A 145 -12.55 -24.07 -36.16
CA ARG A 145 -13.94 -24.54 -36.17
C ARG A 145 -14.68 -23.90 -37.33
N THR A 146 -15.47 -24.70 -38.01
CA THR A 146 -16.26 -24.25 -39.17
C THR A 146 -17.71 -24.60 -38.95
N GLN A 147 -18.60 -23.71 -39.39
CA GLN A 147 -20.02 -23.96 -39.45
C GLN A 147 -20.55 -23.46 -40.80
N SER A 148 -21.27 -24.30 -41.53
CA SER A 148 -21.77 -23.95 -42.81
C SER A 148 -23.28 -24.01 -42.85
N GLN A 149 -23.87 -23.12 -43.66
CA GLN A 149 -25.30 -23.06 -43.84
C GLN A 149 -25.60 -22.73 -45.31
N VAL A 150 -26.59 -23.42 -45.92
CA VAL A 150 -27.13 -23.01 -47.19
C VAL A 150 -28.16 -21.92 -46.97
N ILE A 151 -27.91 -20.78 -47.56
CA ILE A 151 -28.85 -19.65 -47.54
C ILE A 151 -29.52 -19.63 -48.91
N ASN A 152 -30.84 -19.80 -48.92
CA ASN A 152 -31.61 -19.94 -50.13
C ASN A 152 -32.00 -18.58 -50.70
N SER A 153 -31.85 -18.39 -51.99
CA SER A 153 -32.31 -17.22 -52.75
C SER A 153 -31.79 -15.88 -52.23
N VAL A 154 -30.56 -15.87 -51.71
CA VAL A 154 -29.94 -14.69 -51.08
C VAL A 154 -29.33 -13.75 -52.10
N LEU A 155 -28.90 -14.27 -53.21
CA LEU A 155 -28.29 -13.50 -54.29
C LEU A 155 -29.20 -13.49 -55.53
N LYS A 156 -29.37 -12.31 -56.06
CA LYS A 156 -30.15 -12.11 -57.28
C LYS A 156 -29.21 -11.73 -58.41
N ASP A 157 -29.35 -12.42 -59.53
CA ASP A 157 -28.71 -12.01 -60.76
C ASP A 157 -29.34 -10.72 -61.25
N SER A 158 -28.54 -9.68 -61.23
CA SER A 158 -28.95 -8.45 -61.85
C SER A 158 -28.43 -8.41 -63.31
N ASN A 159 -29.22 -8.21 -64.23
CA ASN A 159 -28.82 -7.97 -65.61
C ASN A 159 -28.01 -6.66 -65.77
N GLY A 160 -27.29 -6.23 -64.76
CA GLY A 160 -26.54 -4.98 -64.74
C GLY A 160 -25.27 -5.06 -63.93
N SER A 161 -24.24 -4.36 -64.33
CA SER A 161 -23.01 -4.18 -63.54
C SER A 161 -23.32 -3.29 -62.36
N PRO A 162 -22.78 -3.64 -61.18
CA PRO A 162 -22.79 -2.68 -60.06
C PRO A 162 -21.94 -1.51 -60.44
N VAL A 163 -22.53 -0.38 -60.49
CA VAL A 163 -21.80 0.87 -60.62
C VAL A 163 -21.87 1.54 -59.26
N ALA A 164 -20.71 1.77 -58.72
CA ALA A 164 -20.63 2.66 -57.60
C ALA A 164 -21.17 4.01 -58.02
N THR A 165 -22.37 4.32 -57.57
CA THR A 165 -22.95 5.65 -57.74
C THR A 165 -22.60 6.48 -56.51
N TRP A 166 -22.66 7.76 -56.72
CA TRP A 166 -22.22 8.70 -55.73
C TRP A 166 -23.38 9.63 -55.34
N GLU A 167 -23.72 9.62 -54.06
CA GLU A 167 -24.71 10.52 -53.53
C GLU A 167 -23.99 11.73 -52.93
N ASN A 168 -24.48 12.92 -53.27
CA ASN A 168 -23.85 14.16 -52.77
C ASN A 168 -24.13 14.37 -51.27
N VAL A 169 -23.07 14.51 -50.52
CA VAL A 169 -23.13 14.80 -49.06
C VAL A 169 -22.98 16.29 -48.80
N VAL A 170 -22.01 16.91 -49.48
CA VAL A 170 -21.73 18.29 -49.32
C VAL A 170 -21.23 18.91 -50.64
N THR A 171 -21.77 20.08 -50.97
CA THR A 171 -21.23 20.92 -52.07
C THR A 171 -20.90 22.28 -51.52
N HIS A 172 -19.65 22.69 -51.67
CA HIS A 172 -19.16 23.97 -51.19
C HIS A 172 -18.49 24.75 -52.30
N ALA A 173 -19.00 25.94 -52.61
CA ALA A 173 -18.35 26.87 -53.52
C ALA A 173 -17.17 27.54 -52.81
N TYR A 174 -16.03 27.61 -53.49
CA TYR A 174 -14.85 28.21 -52.89
C TYR A 174 -14.30 29.36 -53.76
N GLU A 175 -13.74 30.29 -53.03
CA GLU A 175 -12.94 31.40 -53.58
C GLU A 175 -11.72 31.56 -52.69
N VAL A 176 -10.55 31.21 -53.13
CA VAL A 176 -9.31 31.25 -52.38
C VAL A 176 -8.23 31.98 -53.19
N SER A 177 -7.48 32.84 -52.50
CA SER A 177 -6.31 33.50 -53.04
C SER A 177 -5.01 32.85 -52.56
N TYR A 178 -5.03 32.19 -51.41
CA TYR A 178 -3.91 31.58 -50.78
C TYR A 178 -4.38 30.59 -49.69
N GLY A 179 -3.66 29.45 -49.51
CA GLY A 179 -3.90 28.53 -48.42
C GLY A 179 -4.99 27.48 -48.76
N GLY A 180 -5.93 27.29 -47.86
CA GLY A 180 -7.00 26.30 -47.95
C GLY A 180 -8.26 26.77 -47.24
N LEU A 181 -9.28 25.92 -47.26
CA LEU A 181 -10.56 26.18 -46.60
C LEU A 181 -11.07 24.98 -45.83
N SER A 182 -11.83 25.28 -44.80
CA SER A 182 -12.49 24.31 -43.95
C SER A 182 -13.95 24.15 -44.37
N ILE A 183 -14.40 22.90 -44.48
CA ILE A 183 -15.77 22.57 -44.87
C ILE A 183 -16.36 21.67 -43.75
N ALA A 184 -17.44 22.12 -43.16
CA ALA A 184 -18.18 21.30 -42.21
C ALA A 184 -18.91 20.15 -42.96
N CYS A 185 -18.83 18.97 -42.49
CA CYS A 185 -19.47 17.79 -43.09
C CYS A 185 -19.68 16.74 -41.99
N ASN A 186 -20.54 15.77 -42.25
CA ASN A 186 -20.73 14.59 -41.43
C ASN A 186 -20.42 13.37 -42.26
N LEU A 187 -19.22 12.82 -42.11
CA LEU A 187 -18.80 11.61 -42.78
C LEU A 187 -18.65 10.52 -41.76
N SER A 188 -19.28 9.41 -41.96
CA SER A 188 -19.21 8.24 -41.10
C SER A 188 -17.92 7.47 -41.33
N LYS A 189 -17.34 6.99 -40.28
CA LYS A 189 -16.21 6.04 -40.29
C LYS A 189 -16.53 4.85 -41.24
N ASP A 190 -15.50 4.34 -41.88
CA ASP A 190 -15.54 3.14 -42.72
C ASP A 190 -16.48 3.17 -43.94
N VAL A 191 -16.98 4.31 -44.29
CA VAL A 191 -17.80 4.57 -45.49
C VAL A 191 -16.91 5.19 -46.57
N VAL A 192 -17.08 4.73 -47.83
CA VAL A 192 -16.28 5.27 -48.91
C VAL A 192 -16.85 6.61 -49.39
N TYR A 193 -16.00 7.58 -49.45
CA TYR A 193 -16.28 8.92 -49.93
C TYR A 193 -15.37 9.28 -51.10
N ARG A 194 -15.84 10.27 -51.90
CA ARG A 194 -15.08 10.86 -52.95
C ARG A 194 -15.10 12.38 -52.77
N ILE A 195 -13.93 13.01 -52.86
CA ILE A 195 -13.82 14.46 -52.96
C ILE A 195 -13.48 14.81 -54.40
N LYS A 196 -14.26 15.71 -54.98
CA LYS A 196 -14.01 16.33 -56.25
C LYS A 196 -13.77 17.80 -56.07
N VAL A 197 -12.68 18.32 -56.58
CA VAL A 197 -12.38 19.73 -56.62
C VAL A 197 -12.47 20.22 -58.05
N ALA A 198 -13.53 20.93 -58.36
CA ALA A 198 -13.73 21.51 -59.69
C ALA A 198 -13.37 23.01 -59.70
N ARG A 199 -12.80 23.49 -60.79
CA ARG A 199 -12.40 24.90 -60.93
C ARG A 199 -13.17 25.50 -62.11
N LYS A 200 -13.59 26.76 -62.00
CA LYS A 200 -14.34 27.50 -63.03
C LYS A 200 -13.47 27.94 -64.20
N THR A 201 -12.20 28.17 -64.02
CA THR A 201 -11.29 28.62 -65.08
C THR A 201 -10.01 27.80 -65.06
N ALA A 202 -9.66 27.13 -66.10
CA ALA A 202 -8.51 26.23 -66.16
C ALA A 202 -7.37 26.83 -66.97
N THR A 203 -6.28 27.23 -66.33
CA THR A 203 -5.05 27.64 -67.01
C THR A 203 -3.77 26.96 -66.52
N SER A 204 -3.81 26.20 -65.44
CA SER A 204 -2.63 25.47 -64.94
C SER A 204 -3.06 24.23 -64.17
N THR A 205 -2.20 23.24 -64.07
CA THR A 205 -2.41 22.05 -63.29
C THR A 205 -2.30 22.42 -61.79
N MET A 206 -3.33 22.15 -61.05
CA MET A 206 -3.36 22.35 -59.58
C MET A 206 -3.59 21.01 -58.88
N TYR A 207 -3.07 20.97 -57.67
CA TYR A 207 -3.26 19.83 -56.76
C TYR A 207 -3.89 20.32 -55.48
N PHE A 208 -4.52 19.42 -54.72
CA PHE A 208 -5.08 19.71 -53.40
C PHE A 208 -4.72 18.57 -52.44
N ASN A 209 -4.61 18.95 -51.20
CA ASN A 209 -4.48 18.02 -50.06
C ASN A 209 -5.73 18.14 -49.20
N VAL A 210 -6.06 17.06 -48.56
CA VAL A 210 -7.23 16.97 -47.66
C VAL A 210 -6.79 16.52 -46.29
N THR A 211 -7.27 17.20 -45.26
CA THR A 211 -7.11 16.80 -43.86
C THR A 211 -8.50 16.65 -43.27
N LEU A 212 -8.74 15.53 -42.63
CA LEU A 212 -9.99 15.17 -41.99
C LEU A 212 -9.90 15.44 -40.48
N TYR A 213 -10.99 15.94 -39.88
CA TYR A 213 -11.07 16.26 -38.44
C TYR A 213 -12.34 15.64 -37.87
N ASP A 214 -12.21 15.02 -36.70
CA ASP A 214 -13.35 14.61 -35.87
C ASP A 214 -13.88 15.75 -34.98
N ALA A 215 -14.87 15.42 -34.14
CA ALA A 215 -15.50 16.37 -33.23
C ALA A 215 -14.53 16.88 -32.13
N ASP A 216 -13.54 16.10 -31.77
CA ASP A 216 -12.56 16.40 -30.74
C ASP A 216 -11.32 17.13 -31.28
N GLY A 217 -11.29 17.38 -32.60
CA GLY A 217 -10.18 18.07 -33.27
C GLY A 217 -9.01 17.16 -33.67
N LYS A 218 -9.11 15.87 -33.46
CA LYS A 218 -8.16 14.87 -33.96
C LYS A 218 -8.20 14.89 -35.50
N TRP A 219 -7.06 14.70 -36.11
CA TRP A 219 -6.96 14.82 -37.57
C TRP A 219 -6.01 13.79 -38.19
N TYR A 220 -6.26 13.48 -39.48
CA TYR A 220 -5.26 12.85 -40.34
C TYR A 220 -5.33 13.40 -41.76
N ALA A 221 -4.19 13.35 -42.45
CA ALA A 221 -4.08 13.82 -43.81
C ALA A 221 -4.28 12.68 -44.83
N LEU A 222 -5.06 12.95 -45.89
CA LEU A 222 -5.16 12.07 -47.01
C LEU A 222 -4.11 12.46 -48.07
N ASP A 223 -3.78 11.50 -48.93
CA ASP A 223 -3.03 11.78 -50.14
C ASP A 223 -3.80 12.81 -50.98
N GLY A 224 -3.08 13.76 -51.52
CA GLY A 224 -3.68 14.83 -52.31
C GLY A 224 -4.14 14.31 -53.70
N GLY A 225 -5.04 15.07 -54.28
CA GLY A 225 -5.55 14.86 -55.64
C GLY A 225 -5.18 15.97 -56.58
N LYS A 226 -5.43 15.72 -57.90
CA LYS A 226 -5.33 16.77 -58.92
C LYS A 226 -6.70 17.44 -59.05
N VAL A 227 -6.71 18.76 -59.10
CA VAL A 227 -7.95 19.52 -59.36
C VAL A 227 -8.55 19.08 -60.71
N GLY A 228 -9.84 18.75 -60.74
CA GLY A 228 -10.52 18.12 -61.87
C GLY A 228 -10.50 16.56 -61.81
N GLY A 229 -9.79 15.98 -60.90
CA GLY A 229 -9.81 14.52 -60.62
C GLY A 229 -10.57 14.21 -59.31
N ASP A 230 -10.76 12.93 -59.08
CA ASP A 230 -11.44 12.40 -57.92
C ASP A 230 -10.41 11.89 -56.92
N LEU A 231 -10.58 12.20 -55.65
CA LEU A 231 -9.89 11.58 -54.53
C LEU A 231 -10.89 10.68 -53.78
N VAL A 232 -10.70 9.40 -53.86
CA VAL A 232 -11.54 8.42 -53.15
C VAL A 232 -10.83 8.00 -51.85
N PHE A 233 -11.55 7.98 -50.75
CA PHE A 233 -11.02 7.65 -49.45
C PHE A 233 -12.07 7.03 -48.53
N THR A 234 -11.60 6.34 -47.53
CA THR A 234 -12.45 5.81 -46.45
C THR A 234 -11.96 6.38 -45.13
N PRO A 235 -12.77 7.19 -44.47
CA PRO A 235 -12.32 7.77 -43.18
C PRO A 235 -12.21 6.71 -42.12
N THR A 236 -11.20 6.83 -41.29
CA THR A 236 -10.91 5.93 -40.19
C THR A 236 -11.55 6.34 -38.89
N MET A 237 -12.23 7.48 -38.90
CA MET A 237 -12.97 8.08 -37.79
C MET A 237 -14.19 8.84 -38.35
N ASP A 238 -15.16 9.15 -37.50
CA ASP A 238 -16.25 10.03 -37.87
C ASP A 238 -15.70 11.44 -38.07
N VAL A 239 -15.99 12.02 -39.24
CA VAL A 239 -15.44 13.31 -39.66
C VAL A 239 -16.51 14.38 -39.60
N VAL A 240 -16.26 15.43 -38.82
CA VAL A 240 -17.16 16.60 -38.76
C VAL A 240 -16.68 17.80 -39.58
N ARG A 241 -15.43 17.72 -40.03
CA ARG A 241 -14.81 18.80 -40.78
C ARG A 241 -13.70 18.30 -41.67
N ILE A 242 -13.64 18.80 -42.90
CA ILE A 242 -12.52 18.59 -43.81
C ILE A 242 -11.82 19.94 -44.09
N TYR A 243 -10.50 19.88 -44.15
CA TYR A 243 -9.69 21.02 -44.57
C TYR A 243 -9.04 20.68 -45.92
N VAL A 244 -9.31 21.52 -46.93
CA VAL A 244 -8.77 21.36 -48.29
C VAL A 244 -7.77 22.45 -48.51
N SER A 245 -6.51 22.10 -48.72
CA SER A 245 -5.44 23.06 -49.09
C SER A 245 -5.00 22.83 -50.53
N PHE A 246 -4.60 23.86 -51.18
CA PHE A 246 -4.25 23.87 -52.60
C PHE A 246 -2.74 24.04 -52.80
N ARG A 247 -2.18 23.38 -53.82
CA ARG A 247 -0.77 23.48 -54.17
C ARG A 247 -0.55 23.51 -55.71
N ALA A 248 0.59 24.04 -56.13
CA ALA A 248 0.89 24.27 -57.55
C ALA A 248 1.36 23.03 -58.28
N ASN A 249 1.97 22.07 -57.61
CA ASN A 249 2.53 20.85 -58.22
C ASN A 249 2.32 19.63 -57.34
N SER A 250 2.78 18.48 -57.77
CA SER A 250 2.68 17.24 -56.99
C SER A 250 3.65 17.17 -55.79
N GLN A 251 4.58 18.11 -55.67
CA GLN A 251 5.51 18.25 -54.56
C GLN A 251 5.15 19.48 -53.71
N ASP A 252 5.61 19.55 -52.49
CA ASP A 252 5.28 20.62 -51.58
C ASP A 252 5.74 21.99 -52.13
N GLY A 253 4.76 22.90 -52.31
CA GLY A 253 5.03 24.26 -52.70
C GLY A 253 3.82 25.18 -52.48
N PRO A 254 4.03 26.45 -52.11
CA PRO A 254 2.93 27.36 -51.82
C PRO A 254 2.13 27.66 -53.08
N ILE A 255 0.86 27.94 -52.86
CA ILE A 255 -0.02 28.44 -53.90
C ILE A 255 0.43 29.87 -54.27
N TRP A 256 0.46 30.10 -55.54
CA TRP A 256 0.85 31.36 -56.18
C TRP A 256 -0.29 32.35 -56.25
N ASN A 257 0.03 33.56 -56.64
CA ASN A 257 -0.88 34.67 -56.72
C ASN A 257 -2.00 34.48 -57.73
N GLY A 258 -3.23 34.63 -57.26
CA GLY A 258 -4.42 34.60 -58.10
C GLY A 258 -5.67 34.12 -57.34
N LYS A 259 -6.80 34.60 -57.77
CA LYS A 259 -8.10 34.22 -57.24
C LYS A 259 -8.56 32.93 -57.89
N HIS A 260 -8.79 31.93 -57.09
CA HIS A 260 -9.23 30.61 -57.56
C HIS A 260 -10.67 30.38 -57.13
N VAL A 261 -11.55 30.14 -58.09
CA VAL A 261 -12.97 29.95 -57.82
C VAL A 261 -13.41 28.59 -58.38
N GLY A 262 -14.17 27.88 -57.56
CA GLY A 262 -14.67 26.56 -57.99
C GLY A 262 -15.65 25.96 -57.01
N THR A 263 -15.81 24.67 -57.05
CA THR A 263 -16.65 23.88 -56.17
C THR A 263 -15.89 22.68 -55.67
N ILE A 264 -16.08 22.36 -54.38
CA ILE A 264 -15.67 21.12 -53.75
C ILE A 264 -16.96 20.35 -53.48
N THR A 265 -17.02 19.12 -53.99
CA THR A 265 -18.10 18.19 -53.68
C THR A 265 -17.55 16.98 -52.91
N VAL A 266 -18.25 16.58 -51.88
CA VAL A 266 -18.01 15.31 -51.19
C VAL A 266 -19.22 14.47 -51.45
N ASP A 267 -18.97 13.34 -52.08
CA ASP A 267 -20.00 12.36 -52.41
C ASP A 267 -19.73 11.08 -51.62
N LYS A 268 -20.80 10.48 -51.09
CA LYS A 268 -20.80 9.15 -50.46
C LYS A 268 -21.00 8.10 -51.54
N GLN A 269 -20.21 7.04 -51.48
CA GLN A 269 -20.43 5.89 -52.37
C GLN A 269 -21.70 5.17 -51.95
N VAL A 270 -22.60 5.03 -52.90
CA VAL A 270 -23.77 4.18 -52.76
C VAL A 270 -23.74 3.19 -53.91
N ASN A 271 -23.98 1.94 -53.60
CA ASN A 271 -24.03 0.91 -54.65
C ASN A 271 -25.42 0.85 -55.23
N VAL A 272 -25.54 1.19 -56.47
CA VAL A 272 -26.79 1.11 -57.24
C VAL A 272 -26.66 0.02 -58.30
N ILE A 273 -27.65 -0.81 -58.41
CA ILE A 273 -27.73 -1.83 -59.46
C ILE A 273 -28.04 -1.14 -60.79
N GLN A 274 -27.11 -1.20 -61.77
CA GLN A 274 -27.40 -0.80 -63.13
C GLN A 274 -27.69 -2.00 -63.99
N PRO A 275 -28.64 -1.91 -64.92
CA PRO A 275 -29.13 -3.02 -65.66
C PRO A 275 -28.26 -3.37 -66.90
N SER A 276 -27.01 -3.84 -66.66
CA SER A 276 -26.24 -4.50 -67.73
C SER A 276 -24.99 -5.18 -67.17
N GLY A 277 -24.98 -6.49 -67.14
CA GLY A 277 -23.85 -7.32 -66.76
C GLY A 277 -24.21 -8.48 -65.83
N SER A 278 -23.32 -9.40 -65.67
CA SER A 278 -23.53 -10.66 -64.94
C SER A 278 -22.99 -10.58 -63.50
N TYR A 279 -23.55 -9.71 -62.68
CA TYR A 279 -23.14 -9.58 -61.29
C TYR A 279 -24.22 -10.05 -60.33
N LEU A 280 -23.81 -10.71 -59.27
CA LEU A 280 -24.67 -11.18 -58.20
C LEU A 280 -24.52 -10.26 -57.00
N TYR A 281 -25.63 -9.88 -56.39
CA TYR A 281 -25.67 -9.02 -55.24
C TYR A 281 -26.24 -9.71 -54.04
N ASN A 282 -25.69 -9.39 -52.92
CA ASN A 282 -26.44 -9.51 -51.68
C ASN A 282 -27.42 -8.32 -51.62
N ALA A 283 -28.64 -8.53 -51.97
CA ALA A 283 -29.63 -7.46 -52.05
C ALA A 283 -30.47 -7.29 -50.79
N PHE A 284 -30.21 -8.06 -49.72
CA PHE A 284 -31.21 -8.15 -48.69
C PHE A 284 -30.67 -8.26 -47.27
N GLU A 285 -31.28 -7.48 -46.42
CA GLU A 285 -31.13 -7.48 -44.98
C GLU A 285 -31.27 -8.89 -44.35
N SER A 286 -32.21 -9.69 -44.84
CA SER A 286 -32.39 -11.06 -44.37
C SER A 286 -31.18 -11.98 -44.60
N ALA A 287 -30.43 -11.77 -45.66
CA ALA A 287 -29.19 -12.52 -45.91
C ALA A 287 -28.06 -12.06 -44.99
N ASN A 288 -27.97 -10.78 -44.78
CA ASN A 288 -26.99 -10.21 -43.87
C ASN A 288 -27.21 -10.70 -42.41
N ASN A 289 -28.48 -10.74 -42.00
CA ASN A 289 -28.85 -11.26 -40.68
C ASN A 289 -28.55 -12.76 -40.55
N ALA A 290 -28.78 -13.54 -41.64
CA ALA A 290 -28.44 -14.96 -41.62
C ALA A 290 -26.93 -15.20 -41.53
N LEU A 291 -26.11 -14.40 -42.21
CA LEU A 291 -24.65 -14.49 -42.15
C LEU A 291 -24.10 -14.12 -40.73
N LEU A 292 -24.62 -13.05 -40.18
CA LEU A 292 -24.26 -12.65 -38.84
C LEU A 292 -24.74 -13.67 -37.78
N GLY A 293 -25.96 -14.22 -37.98
CA GLY A 293 -26.48 -15.27 -37.12
C GLY A 293 -25.62 -16.54 -37.14
N LEU A 294 -25.04 -16.90 -38.31
CA LEU A 294 -24.15 -18.03 -38.42
C LEU A 294 -22.84 -17.79 -37.68
N ALA A 295 -22.25 -16.60 -37.80
CA ALA A 295 -21.05 -16.22 -37.04
C ALA A 295 -21.31 -16.23 -35.53
N ASN A 296 -22.39 -15.62 -35.08
CA ASN A 296 -22.74 -15.57 -33.64
C ASN A 296 -23.01 -16.97 -33.09
N THR A 297 -23.65 -17.86 -33.91
CA THR A 297 -23.85 -19.26 -33.53
C THR A 297 -22.52 -19.99 -33.34
N LEU A 298 -21.56 -19.76 -34.26
CA LEU A 298 -20.23 -20.36 -34.13
C LEU A 298 -19.50 -19.89 -32.89
N LEU A 299 -19.56 -18.59 -32.58
CA LEU A 299 -18.96 -18.01 -31.38
C LEU A 299 -19.62 -18.54 -30.11
N ALA A 300 -20.95 -18.66 -30.10
CA ALA A 300 -21.71 -19.27 -29.00
C ALA A 300 -21.29 -20.74 -28.79
N ASN A 301 -21.16 -21.52 -29.84
CA ASN A 301 -20.72 -22.91 -29.78
C ASN A 301 -19.28 -23.03 -29.21
N CYS A 302 -18.40 -22.09 -29.54
CA CYS A 302 -17.07 -22.06 -28.93
C CYS A 302 -17.17 -21.77 -27.40
N ARG A 303 -17.97 -20.80 -26.99
CA ARG A 303 -18.22 -20.45 -25.60
C ARG A 303 -18.84 -21.61 -24.82
N ASP A 304 -19.84 -22.23 -25.39
CA ASP A 304 -20.50 -23.39 -24.78
C ASP A 304 -19.56 -24.59 -24.62
N GLY A 305 -18.52 -24.68 -25.44
CA GLY A 305 -17.46 -25.66 -25.33
C GLY A 305 -16.28 -25.23 -24.47
N ASN A 306 -16.40 -24.18 -23.68
CA ASN A 306 -15.32 -23.58 -22.88
C ASN A 306 -14.09 -23.20 -23.72
N ARG A 307 -14.33 -22.66 -24.88
CA ARG A 307 -13.29 -22.25 -25.83
C ARG A 307 -13.43 -20.77 -26.18
N PHE A 308 -12.31 -20.16 -26.40
CA PHE A 308 -12.22 -18.75 -26.77
C PHE A 308 -12.12 -18.64 -28.30
N ALA A 309 -12.84 -17.70 -28.86
CA ALA A 309 -12.80 -17.45 -30.32
C ALA A 309 -12.47 -15.98 -30.64
N LEU A 310 -12.55 -15.11 -29.67
CA LEU A 310 -12.27 -13.69 -29.78
C LEU A 310 -11.14 -13.29 -28.83
N PRO A 311 -10.46 -12.19 -29.08
CA PRO A 311 -9.47 -11.65 -28.16
C PRO A 311 -10.07 -11.35 -26.78
N PHE A 312 -9.27 -11.53 -25.74
CA PHE A 312 -9.64 -11.25 -24.34
C PHE A 312 -8.37 -11.02 -23.51
N PHE A 313 -8.54 -10.46 -22.32
CA PHE A 313 -7.47 -10.41 -21.35
C PHE A 313 -7.61 -11.51 -20.32
N VAL A 314 -6.49 -12.02 -19.85
CA VAL A 314 -6.41 -12.90 -18.70
C VAL A 314 -5.63 -12.22 -17.59
N ARG A 315 -6.10 -12.37 -16.36
CA ARG A 315 -5.37 -12.03 -15.12
C ARG A 315 -5.42 -13.22 -14.18
N TYR A 316 -4.46 -13.27 -13.28
CA TYR A 316 -4.45 -14.26 -12.22
C TYR A 316 -4.00 -13.61 -10.91
N GLY A 317 -4.31 -14.28 -9.81
CA GLY A 317 -3.90 -13.87 -8.47
C GLY A 317 -3.87 -15.06 -7.54
N PHE A 318 -3.25 -14.87 -6.38
CA PHE A 318 -3.23 -15.89 -5.33
C PHE A 318 -4.12 -15.46 -4.18
N ARG A 319 -5.04 -16.36 -3.79
CA ARG A 319 -5.96 -16.12 -2.69
C ARG A 319 -5.39 -16.69 -1.41
N MET A 320 -5.46 -15.89 -0.35
CA MET A 320 -5.16 -16.31 1.00
C MET A 320 -6.34 -17.07 1.61
N ILE A 321 -6.07 -17.82 2.68
CA ILE A 321 -7.10 -18.48 3.48
C ILE A 321 -8.14 -17.52 4.05
N THR A 322 -7.78 -16.24 4.22
CA THR A 322 -8.70 -15.18 4.63
C THR A 322 -9.71 -14.79 3.55
N GLY A 323 -9.50 -15.23 2.31
CA GLY A 323 -10.30 -14.87 1.14
C GLY A 323 -9.70 -13.74 0.30
N ASP A 324 -8.73 -13.00 0.82
CA ASP A 324 -8.09 -11.88 0.14
C ASP A 324 -7.18 -12.36 -0.99
N ILE A 325 -7.10 -11.59 -2.06
CA ILE A 325 -6.16 -11.85 -3.16
C ILE A 325 -4.95 -10.94 -2.95
N ILE A 326 -3.81 -11.55 -2.65
CA ILE A 326 -2.58 -10.84 -2.26
C ILE A 326 -1.84 -10.23 -3.44
N THR A 327 -1.91 -10.89 -4.60
CA THR A 327 -1.25 -10.41 -5.82
C THR A 327 -2.19 -10.60 -7.00
N VAL A 328 -2.24 -9.60 -7.86
CA VAL A 328 -2.96 -9.68 -9.12
C VAL A 328 -1.97 -9.40 -10.24
N SER A 329 -1.95 -10.28 -11.24
CA SER A 329 -1.09 -10.12 -12.40
C SER A 329 -1.46 -8.90 -13.23
N PRO A 330 -0.55 -8.39 -14.07
CA PRO A 330 -0.95 -7.52 -15.16
C PRO A 330 -1.97 -8.20 -16.06
N PRO A 331 -2.82 -7.45 -16.76
CA PRO A 331 -3.69 -8.01 -17.78
C PRO A 331 -2.86 -8.49 -18.98
N ILE A 332 -3.02 -9.74 -19.35
CA ILE A 332 -2.30 -10.37 -20.47
C ILE A 332 -3.27 -10.52 -21.63
N LEU A 333 -2.98 -9.90 -22.77
CA LEU A 333 -3.81 -10.03 -23.96
C LEU A 333 -3.64 -11.40 -24.60
N MET A 334 -4.75 -12.08 -24.79
CA MET A 334 -4.85 -13.37 -25.45
C MET A 334 -5.56 -13.20 -26.78
N GLU A 335 -4.89 -13.56 -27.86
CA GLU A 335 -5.46 -13.49 -29.20
C GLU A 335 -5.49 -14.88 -29.84
N PRO A 336 -6.67 -15.46 -29.99
CA PRO A 336 -6.83 -16.78 -30.62
C PRO A 336 -6.26 -16.86 -32.05
N ASN A 337 -6.31 -15.76 -32.77
CA ASN A 337 -5.65 -15.55 -34.04
C ASN A 337 -5.23 -14.08 -34.20
N THR A 338 -4.09 -13.87 -34.80
CA THR A 338 -3.53 -12.55 -35.03
C THR A 338 -4.09 -11.87 -36.30
N GLU A 339 -4.66 -12.63 -37.20
CA GLU A 339 -5.06 -12.07 -38.48
C GLU A 339 -6.57 -11.90 -38.62
N VAL A 340 -7.34 -12.87 -38.16
CA VAL A 340 -8.79 -12.89 -38.42
C VAL A 340 -9.54 -13.74 -37.43
N THR A 341 -10.64 -13.21 -36.87
CA THR A 341 -11.60 -14.03 -36.13
C THR A 341 -12.90 -13.27 -35.88
N PRO A 342 -14.07 -13.81 -36.16
CA PRO A 342 -14.31 -14.94 -37.11
C PRO A 342 -14.22 -14.53 -38.57
N VAL A 343 -14.08 -15.48 -39.43
CA VAL A 343 -14.16 -15.32 -40.89
C VAL A 343 -15.46 -15.89 -41.39
N ILE A 344 -16.14 -15.17 -42.25
CA ILE A 344 -17.33 -15.65 -42.96
C ILE A 344 -16.99 -15.70 -44.45
N GLU A 345 -17.10 -16.87 -45.02
CA GLU A 345 -16.78 -17.10 -46.41
C GLU A 345 -18.02 -17.55 -47.16
N LEU A 346 -18.20 -16.97 -48.34
CA LEU A 346 -19.16 -17.46 -49.31
C LEU A 346 -18.49 -18.53 -50.16
N SER A 347 -18.78 -19.79 -49.88
CA SER A 347 -18.01 -20.90 -50.46
C SER A 347 -18.62 -21.51 -51.72
N GLU A 348 -19.90 -21.40 -51.95
CA GLU A 348 -20.58 -21.97 -53.10
C GLU A 348 -21.81 -21.15 -53.49
N LEU A 349 -21.97 -20.94 -54.81
CA LEU A 349 -23.14 -20.33 -55.41
C LEU A 349 -23.79 -21.27 -56.42
N LYS A 350 -25.05 -21.54 -56.20
CA LYS A 350 -25.83 -22.36 -57.14
C LYS A 350 -27.10 -21.64 -57.55
N LYS A 351 -27.38 -21.56 -58.85
CA LYS A 351 -28.71 -21.14 -59.34
C LYS A 351 -29.77 -22.07 -58.75
N VAL A 352 -30.88 -21.48 -58.32
CA VAL A 352 -32.02 -22.26 -57.83
C VAL A 352 -32.53 -23.20 -58.89
N ASN A 353 -32.57 -22.70 -60.14
CA ASN A 353 -32.81 -23.54 -61.38
C ASN A 353 -32.11 -22.84 -62.53
N SER A 354 -32.04 -23.47 -63.69
CA SER A 354 -31.35 -22.96 -64.88
C SER A 354 -31.95 -21.64 -65.46
N GLU A 355 -33.18 -21.37 -65.21
CA GLU A 355 -33.88 -20.15 -65.58
C GLU A 355 -34.02 -19.07 -64.50
N SER A 356 -33.63 -19.41 -63.30
CA SER A 356 -33.74 -18.52 -62.13
C SER A 356 -32.72 -17.41 -62.17
N ILE A 357 -33.14 -16.23 -61.70
CA ILE A 357 -32.26 -15.12 -61.40
C ILE A 357 -31.76 -15.18 -59.96
N TYR A 358 -32.21 -16.14 -59.16
CA TYR A 358 -31.84 -16.32 -57.79
C TYR A 358 -30.80 -17.41 -57.62
N TYR A 359 -29.95 -17.22 -56.67
CA TYR A 359 -28.88 -18.14 -56.27
C TYR A 359 -29.02 -18.52 -54.80
N ASN A 360 -28.71 -19.76 -54.50
CA ASN A 360 -28.45 -20.21 -53.15
C ASN A 360 -26.95 -20.07 -52.86
N ALA A 361 -26.62 -19.70 -51.67
CA ALA A 361 -25.26 -19.55 -51.24
C ALA A 361 -24.94 -20.55 -50.11
N LEU A 362 -23.83 -21.29 -50.25
CA LEU A 362 -23.25 -21.99 -49.12
C LEU A 362 -22.30 -21.02 -48.45
N VAL A 363 -22.66 -20.65 -47.22
CA VAL A 363 -21.86 -19.76 -46.39
C VAL A 363 -21.20 -20.55 -45.27
N THR A 364 -19.94 -20.32 -45.09
CA THR A 364 -19.14 -20.98 -44.06
C THR A 364 -18.54 -19.93 -43.15
N ALA A 365 -18.86 -20.01 -41.87
CA ALA A 365 -18.19 -19.24 -40.81
C ALA A 365 -17.04 -20.08 -40.25
N LYS A 366 -15.88 -19.47 -40.11
CA LYS A 366 -14.67 -20.07 -39.52
C LYS A 366 -14.22 -19.21 -38.35
N ALA A 367 -13.87 -19.84 -37.26
CA ALA A 367 -13.24 -19.19 -36.14
C ALA A 367 -12.17 -20.08 -35.52
N TYR A 368 -11.16 -19.46 -34.95
CA TYR A 368 -10.23 -20.21 -34.10
C TYR A 368 -10.90 -20.49 -32.75
N SER A 369 -11.01 -21.76 -32.42
CA SER A 369 -11.53 -22.25 -31.16
C SER A 369 -10.36 -22.63 -30.27
N SER A 370 -10.10 -21.85 -29.22
CA SER A 370 -8.87 -21.94 -28.44
C SER A 370 -9.17 -22.37 -27.01
N LYS A 371 -8.34 -23.27 -26.49
CA LYS A 371 -8.27 -23.59 -25.08
C LYS A 371 -7.21 -22.69 -24.41
N LEU A 372 -7.51 -22.22 -23.23
CA LEU A 372 -6.54 -21.53 -22.41
C LEU A 372 -5.62 -22.51 -21.71
N MET A 373 -4.33 -22.27 -21.79
CA MET A 373 -3.29 -23.04 -21.16
C MET A 373 -2.41 -22.13 -20.31
N TYR A 374 -1.76 -22.70 -19.30
CA TYR A 374 -0.79 -21.98 -18.51
C TYR A 374 0.45 -22.82 -18.21
N ARG A 375 1.55 -22.17 -17.87
CA ARG A 375 2.72 -22.78 -17.27
C ARG A 375 3.35 -21.83 -16.25
N VAL A 376 4.04 -22.40 -15.28
CA VAL A 376 4.78 -21.63 -14.28
C VAL A 376 6.18 -21.35 -14.79
N LYS A 377 6.59 -20.09 -14.74
CA LYS A 377 7.94 -19.64 -15.13
C LYS A 377 8.93 -19.64 -13.98
N ASP A 378 8.46 -19.36 -12.77
CA ASP A 378 9.30 -19.21 -11.60
C ASP A 378 9.01 -20.33 -10.59
N MET A 379 9.71 -21.46 -10.78
CA MET A 379 9.56 -22.61 -9.91
C MET A 379 10.02 -22.37 -8.47
N VAL A 380 10.99 -21.49 -8.26
CA VAL A 380 11.49 -21.17 -6.91
C VAL A 380 10.44 -20.40 -6.13
N LYS A 381 9.83 -19.40 -6.75
CA LYS A 381 8.73 -18.66 -6.11
C LYS A 381 7.50 -19.54 -5.88
N LEU A 382 7.17 -20.43 -6.83
CA LEU A 382 6.09 -21.38 -6.64
C LEU A 382 6.38 -22.31 -5.45
N GLN A 383 7.60 -22.82 -5.31
CA GLN A 383 7.96 -23.66 -4.17
C GLN A 383 7.84 -22.88 -2.85
N ASN A 384 8.29 -21.63 -2.83
CA ASN A 384 8.11 -20.76 -1.66
C ASN A 384 6.62 -20.58 -1.30
N LEU A 385 5.77 -20.41 -2.32
CA LEU A 385 4.31 -20.31 -2.14
C LEU A 385 3.72 -21.61 -1.58
N LEU A 386 4.11 -22.76 -2.10
CA LEU A 386 3.65 -24.08 -1.63
C LEU A 386 4.10 -24.34 -0.19
N ASP A 387 5.26 -23.83 0.20
CA ASP A 387 5.74 -23.90 1.58
C ASP A 387 4.90 -23.07 2.57
N MET A 388 4.02 -22.21 2.08
CA MET A 388 3.12 -21.35 2.87
C MET A 388 1.69 -21.93 2.96
N GLU A 389 1.58 -23.25 3.11
CA GLU A 389 0.30 -23.98 3.07
C GLU A 389 -0.84 -23.37 3.89
N ASP A 390 -0.51 -22.79 5.03
CA ASP A 390 -1.52 -22.26 5.95
C ASP A 390 -1.95 -20.83 5.62
N LEU A 391 -1.33 -20.18 4.65
CA LEU A 391 -1.62 -18.77 4.31
C LEU A 391 -2.19 -18.60 2.92
N VAL A 392 -1.61 -19.25 1.92
CA VAL A 392 -2.05 -19.14 0.52
C VAL A 392 -2.64 -20.47 0.08
N ASP A 393 -3.86 -20.43 -0.42
CA ASP A 393 -4.65 -21.62 -0.68
C ASP A 393 -4.89 -21.90 -2.16
N THR A 394 -5.14 -20.85 -2.96
CA THR A 394 -5.73 -21.01 -4.27
C THR A 394 -5.14 -20.05 -5.30
N LEU A 395 -4.82 -20.57 -6.48
CA LEU A 395 -4.58 -19.78 -7.68
C LEU A 395 -5.92 -19.46 -8.33
N VAL A 396 -6.20 -18.18 -8.55
CA VAL A 396 -7.41 -17.67 -9.19
C VAL A 396 -7.06 -17.19 -10.58
N ILE A 397 -7.78 -17.66 -11.59
CA ILE A 397 -7.65 -17.23 -12.99
C ILE A 397 -8.94 -16.54 -13.40
N ALA A 398 -8.82 -15.34 -13.94
CA ALA A 398 -9.94 -14.52 -14.36
C ALA A 398 -9.72 -13.99 -15.78
N VAL A 399 -10.82 -13.78 -16.51
CA VAL A 399 -10.80 -13.25 -17.87
C VAL A 399 -11.72 -12.05 -18.01
N SER A 400 -11.37 -11.18 -18.93
CA SER A 400 -12.26 -10.10 -19.35
C SER A 400 -13.40 -10.63 -20.23
N ASP A 401 -14.39 -9.78 -20.46
CA ASP A 401 -15.32 -10.04 -21.56
C ASP A 401 -14.57 -10.10 -22.89
N PRO A 402 -15.08 -10.89 -23.85
CA PRO A 402 -14.50 -10.95 -25.18
C PRO A 402 -14.46 -9.57 -25.84
N ILE A 403 -13.37 -9.29 -26.53
CA ILE A 403 -13.20 -8.05 -27.28
C ILE A 403 -13.80 -8.28 -28.65
N TYR A 404 -15.02 -7.78 -28.84
CA TYR A 404 -15.71 -7.91 -30.14
C TYR A 404 -15.20 -6.91 -31.14
N LEU A 405 -15.11 -7.36 -32.37
CA LEU A 405 -14.76 -6.52 -33.51
C LEU A 405 -15.92 -5.65 -33.99
N TYR A 406 -17.11 -5.98 -33.55
CA TYR A 406 -18.36 -5.32 -33.91
C TYR A 406 -19.31 -5.39 -32.71
N LYS A 407 -20.33 -4.55 -32.68
CA LYS A 407 -21.34 -4.62 -31.61
C LYS A 407 -21.98 -5.99 -31.61
N GLU A 408 -22.09 -6.62 -30.45
CA GLU A 408 -22.86 -7.85 -30.29
C GLU A 408 -24.32 -7.57 -30.67
N GLY A 409 -24.87 -8.39 -31.60
CA GLY A 409 -26.22 -8.17 -32.12
C GLY A 409 -26.34 -7.12 -33.21
N ALA A 410 -25.22 -6.52 -33.66
CA ALA A 410 -25.23 -5.64 -34.81
C ALA A 410 -25.64 -6.37 -36.09
N SER A 411 -26.26 -5.65 -37.02
CA SER A 411 -26.56 -6.18 -38.38
C SER A 411 -25.29 -6.23 -39.26
N LEU A 412 -25.29 -7.05 -40.27
CA LEU A 412 -24.19 -7.05 -41.23
C LEU A 412 -24.03 -5.73 -41.98
N GLU A 413 -25.07 -4.92 -42.07
CA GLU A 413 -24.99 -3.56 -42.58
C GLU A 413 -24.14 -2.63 -41.73
N GLU A 414 -24.15 -2.83 -40.42
CA GLU A 414 -23.28 -2.07 -39.52
C GLU A 414 -21.85 -2.59 -39.51
N CYS A 415 -21.67 -3.89 -39.77
CA CYS A 415 -20.38 -4.57 -39.66
C CYS A 415 -19.66 -4.70 -41.01
N SER A 416 -20.39 -4.83 -42.11
CA SER A 416 -19.84 -4.97 -43.44
C SER A 416 -20.76 -4.33 -44.48
N GLN A 417 -20.16 -3.72 -45.46
CA GLN A 417 -20.90 -3.21 -46.59
C GLN A 417 -21.00 -4.28 -47.68
N ASN A 418 -22.06 -4.28 -48.40
CA ASN A 418 -22.44 -5.07 -49.58
C ASN A 418 -21.45 -6.11 -50.11
N ILE A 419 -21.88 -7.35 -50.12
CA ILE A 419 -21.19 -8.46 -50.80
C ILE A 419 -21.60 -8.42 -52.27
N TYR A 420 -20.65 -8.30 -53.17
CA TYR A 420 -20.91 -8.55 -54.57
C TYR A 420 -19.87 -9.50 -55.16
N VAL A 421 -20.36 -10.27 -56.16
CA VAL A 421 -19.58 -11.29 -56.79
C VAL A 421 -19.24 -10.81 -58.18
N THR A 422 -17.97 -10.69 -58.50
CA THR A 422 -17.53 -10.17 -59.82
C THR A 422 -17.36 -11.21 -60.90
N ASP A 423 -17.57 -12.49 -60.57
CA ASP A 423 -17.41 -13.58 -61.52
C ASP A 423 -18.58 -14.55 -61.47
N THR A 424 -19.21 -14.78 -62.61
CA THR A 424 -20.39 -15.64 -62.75
C THR A 424 -20.06 -17.12 -62.92
N THR A 425 -18.79 -17.50 -62.97
CA THR A 425 -18.40 -18.91 -62.96
C THR A 425 -18.63 -19.46 -61.51
N PRO A 426 -19.62 -20.37 -61.43
CA PRO A 426 -19.95 -20.92 -60.12
C PRO A 426 -18.89 -21.92 -59.75
N ALA A 427 -18.37 -22.05 -58.84
CA ALA A 427 -17.49 -23.02 -58.22
C ALA A 427 -16.10 -22.51 -57.95
N ASN A 428 -15.76 -22.63 -56.67
CA ASN A 428 -14.45 -22.52 -56.11
C ASN A 428 -13.87 -21.11 -55.84
N LYS A 429 -14.69 -20.07 -55.72
CA LYS A 429 -14.22 -18.80 -55.20
C LYS A 429 -14.76 -18.60 -53.80
N THR A 430 -13.85 -18.38 -52.90
CA THR A 430 -14.15 -18.05 -51.52
C THR A 430 -14.24 -16.54 -51.36
N TYR A 431 -15.32 -16.04 -50.85
CA TYR A 431 -15.53 -14.62 -50.56
C TYR A 431 -15.60 -14.43 -49.05
N SER A 432 -14.81 -13.54 -48.53
CA SER A 432 -14.75 -13.29 -47.11
C SER A 432 -15.35 -11.93 -46.79
N LEU A 433 -16.11 -11.85 -45.69
CA LEU A 433 -16.68 -10.63 -45.19
C LEU A 433 -15.69 -10.00 -44.23
N SER A 434 -15.27 -8.76 -44.46
CA SER A 434 -14.56 -8.00 -43.48
C SER A 434 -15.55 -7.18 -42.65
N GLY A 435 -15.42 -7.23 -41.37
CA GLY A 435 -16.36 -6.60 -40.44
C GLY A 435 -16.47 -5.07 -40.53
N ILE A 436 -15.65 -4.38 -41.30
CA ILE A 436 -15.60 -2.91 -41.23
C ILE A 436 -15.14 -2.29 -42.56
N LYS A 437 -14.70 -3.04 -43.52
CA LYS A 437 -14.22 -2.48 -44.78
C LYS A 437 -15.15 -2.82 -45.94
N THR A 438 -15.40 -1.84 -46.76
CA THR A 438 -15.94 -2.03 -48.11
C THR A 438 -15.18 -3.14 -48.75
N ILE A 439 -15.91 -4.18 -49.17
CA ILE A 439 -15.33 -5.22 -49.97
C ILE A 439 -14.93 -4.58 -51.27
N ALA A 440 -13.68 -4.29 -51.44
CA ALA A 440 -13.13 -3.97 -52.73
C ALA A 440 -13.26 -5.18 -53.63
N SER A 441 -13.56 -5.00 -54.83
CA SER A 441 -13.99 -5.95 -55.86
C SER A 441 -13.12 -7.18 -56.10
N THR A 442 -12.14 -7.45 -55.29
CA THR A 442 -11.25 -8.59 -55.44
C THR A 442 -10.88 -9.16 -54.11
N ALA A 443 -11.41 -10.32 -53.86
CA ALA A 443 -10.83 -11.29 -52.98
C ALA A 443 -10.84 -11.02 -51.48
N THR A 444 -10.90 -12.05 -50.75
CA THR A 444 -10.38 -12.24 -49.39
C THR A 444 -10.36 -10.99 -48.48
N SER A 445 -11.48 -10.45 -48.17
CA SER A 445 -11.58 -9.58 -47.00
C SER A 445 -11.99 -10.43 -45.82
N TYR A 446 -11.10 -10.49 -44.89
CA TYR A 446 -11.30 -11.18 -43.65
C TYR A 446 -11.96 -10.23 -42.67
N LEU A 447 -12.69 -10.77 -41.72
CA LEU A 447 -12.98 -10.07 -40.46
C LEU A 447 -11.66 -9.85 -39.78
N THR A 448 -10.95 -8.82 -40.17
CA THR A 448 -9.72 -8.41 -39.52
C THR A 448 -10.06 -7.80 -38.17
N LEU A 449 -9.14 -7.86 -37.26
CA LEU A 449 -9.22 -7.06 -36.06
C LEU A 449 -9.57 -5.62 -36.47
N PRO A 450 -10.46 -4.98 -35.70
CA PRO A 450 -10.99 -3.71 -36.07
C PRO A 450 -9.91 -2.67 -36.19
N HIS A 451 -10.27 -1.62 -36.87
CA HIS A 451 -9.48 -0.42 -36.93
C HIS A 451 -9.01 -0.04 -35.52
N PHE A 452 -7.82 0.43 -35.47
CA PHE A 452 -7.06 0.84 -34.31
C PHE A 452 -7.87 1.54 -33.21
N ASP A 453 -8.65 2.57 -33.58
CA ASP A 453 -9.39 3.37 -32.61
C ASP A 453 -10.52 2.61 -31.88
N SER A 454 -11.25 1.75 -32.61
CA SER A 454 -12.33 0.98 -31.98
C SER A 454 -11.81 -0.13 -31.09
N TYR A 455 -10.63 -0.65 -31.38
CA TYR A 455 -9.99 -1.65 -30.54
C TYR A 455 -9.44 -1.03 -29.27
N GLU A 456 -8.83 0.13 -29.35
CA GLU A 456 -8.34 0.89 -28.20
C GLU A 456 -9.46 1.27 -27.24
N GLU A 457 -10.56 1.81 -27.75
CA GLU A 457 -11.72 2.16 -26.94
C GLU A 457 -12.25 0.96 -26.16
N LYS A 458 -12.32 -0.21 -26.79
CA LYS A 458 -12.75 -1.44 -26.13
C LYS A 458 -11.73 -1.96 -25.13
N VAL A 459 -10.45 -1.89 -25.44
CA VAL A 459 -9.37 -2.34 -24.55
C VAL A 459 -9.24 -1.44 -23.34
N SER A 460 -9.32 -0.13 -23.54
CA SER A 460 -9.24 0.83 -22.43
C SER A 460 -10.45 0.77 -21.49
N GLY A 461 -11.59 0.32 -21.99
CA GLY A 461 -12.81 0.11 -21.20
C GLY A 461 -12.82 -1.19 -20.38
N VAL A 462 -11.86 -2.08 -20.57
CA VAL A 462 -11.84 -3.35 -19.83
C VAL A 462 -11.37 -3.11 -18.39
N SER A 463 -12.29 -3.14 -17.47
CA SER A 463 -12.03 -2.98 -16.03
C SER A 463 -12.46 -4.19 -15.19
N ALA A 464 -13.37 -5.01 -15.71
CA ALA A 464 -13.93 -6.14 -14.99
C ALA A 464 -13.32 -7.47 -15.47
N PHE A 465 -12.85 -8.28 -14.52
CA PHE A 465 -12.34 -9.61 -14.76
C PHE A 465 -13.17 -10.62 -14.00
N LYS A 466 -13.72 -11.58 -14.72
CA LYS A 466 -14.58 -12.64 -14.18
C LYS A 466 -13.75 -13.87 -13.89
N ILE A 467 -13.87 -14.41 -12.70
CA ILE A 467 -13.13 -15.61 -12.28
C ILE A 467 -13.69 -16.82 -13.04
N ILE A 468 -12.83 -17.49 -13.80
CA ILE A 468 -13.20 -18.68 -14.59
C ILE A 468 -12.72 -19.97 -13.94
N LYS A 469 -11.65 -19.91 -13.14
CA LYS A 469 -11.11 -21.08 -12.47
C LYS A 469 -10.38 -20.72 -11.20
N GLU A 470 -10.58 -21.56 -10.21
CA GLU A 470 -9.83 -21.62 -8.97
C GLU A 470 -9.11 -22.96 -8.90
N ILE A 471 -7.80 -22.94 -8.75
CA ILE A 471 -6.93 -24.11 -8.70
C ILE A 471 -6.30 -24.14 -7.33
N LYS A 472 -6.52 -25.22 -6.57
CA LYS A 472 -5.86 -25.40 -5.30
C LYS A 472 -4.35 -25.48 -5.50
N LYS A 473 -3.58 -24.96 -4.57
CA LYS A 473 -2.13 -24.86 -4.70
C LYS A 473 -1.42 -26.18 -4.97
N ASP A 474 -1.93 -27.30 -4.39
CA ASP A 474 -1.43 -28.64 -4.59
C ASP A 474 -1.78 -29.25 -5.96
N GLU A 475 -2.74 -28.66 -6.67
CA GLU A 475 -3.12 -29.02 -8.04
C GLU A 475 -2.37 -28.19 -9.10
N ILE A 476 -1.59 -27.19 -8.69
CA ILE A 476 -0.82 -26.38 -9.62
C ILE A 476 0.29 -27.23 -10.26
N SER A 477 0.35 -27.23 -11.58
CA SER A 477 1.37 -28.00 -12.31
C SER A 477 2.78 -27.53 -12.02
N MET A 478 3.63 -28.42 -11.53
CA MET A 478 5.06 -28.18 -11.26
C MET A 478 5.94 -28.40 -12.49
N ASN A 479 5.35 -28.52 -13.68
CA ASN A 479 6.09 -28.71 -14.92
C ASN A 479 6.27 -27.39 -15.68
N ASP A 480 7.38 -27.24 -16.37
CA ASP A 480 7.64 -26.11 -17.31
C ASP A 480 6.86 -26.25 -18.64
N ASN A 481 5.98 -27.25 -18.75
CA ASN A 481 5.14 -27.46 -19.92
C ASN A 481 3.80 -26.76 -19.76
N PHE A 482 3.20 -26.34 -20.86
CA PHE A 482 1.85 -25.83 -20.87
C PHE A 482 0.85 -26.93 -20.51
N VAL A 483 -0.03 -26.62 -19.59
CA VAL A 483 -1.17 -27.47 -19.21
C VAL A 483 -2.48 -26.72 -19.41
N ASP A 484 -3.54 -27.43 -19.78
CA ASP A 484 -4.85 -26.83 -19.92
C ASP A 484 -5.28 -26.16 -18.60
N VAL A 485 -5.92 -25.00 -18.68
CA VAL A 485 -6.68 -24.46 -17.55
C VAL A 485 -7.92 -25.35 -17.40
N PRO A 486 -8.07 -26.09 -16.30
CA PRO A 486 -9.14 -27.08 -16.16
C PRO A 486 -10.46 -26.39 -15.85
N LEU A 487 -11.12 -25.87 -16.91
CA LEU A 487 -12.41 -25.21 -16.78
C LEU A 487 -13.50 -26.26 -16.52
N ASP A 488 -14.40 -25.92 -15.61
CA ASP A 488 -15.61 -26.71 -15.40
C ASP A 488 -16.54 -26.59 -16.60
N ALA A 489 -17.50 -27.49 -16.74
CA ALA A 489 -18.38 -27.50 -17.90
C ALA A 489 -19.11 -26.16 -18.06
N GLU A 490 -19.04 -25.61 -19.26
CA GLU A 490 -19.78 -24.40 -19.69
C GLU A 490 -19.51 -23.13 -18.87
N VAL A 491 -18.33 -23.00 -18.24
CA VAL A 491 -17.98 -21.79 -17.46
C VAL A 491 -18.05 -20.52 -18.29
N LEU A 492 -17.55 -20.57 -19.51
CA LEU A 492 -17.57 -19.39 -20.39
C LEU A 492 -18.98 -18.99 -20.84
N LYS A 493 -19.93 -19.92 -20.87
CA LYS A 493 -21.35 -19.62 -21.12
C LYS A 493 -21.98 -18.84 -19.97
N GLY A 494 -21.58 -19.13 -18.74
CA GLY A 494 -22.08 -18.51 -17.52
C GLY A 494 -21.50 -17.12 -17.22
N LEU A 495 -20.52 -16.64 -17.97
CA LEU A 495 -19.84 -15.35 -17.67
C LEU A 495 -20.77 -14.12 -17.71
N SER A 496 -21.94 -14.19 -18.31
CA SER A 496 -22.95 -13.14 -18.30
C SER A 496 -23.84 -13.12 -17.05
N GLY A 497 -23.67 -14.07 -16.13
CA GLY A 497 -24.46 -14.23 -14.92
C GLY A 497 -23.74 -13.76 -13.66
N ASN A 498 -24.06 -14.36 -12.50
CA ASN A 498 -23.49 -14.07 -11.18
C ASN A 498 -22.04 -14.58 -11.01
N THR A 499 -21.14 -14.22 -11.88
CA THR A 499 -19.75 -14.63 -11.80
C THR A 499 -19.00 -13.71 -10.84
N SER A 500 -18.20 -14.29 -9.95
CA SER A 500 -17.35 -13.51 -9.04
C SER A 500 -16.32 -12.69 -9.82
N LEU A 501 -16.17 -11.43 -9.46
CA LEU A 501 -15.18 -10.55 -10.03
C LEU A 501 -13.85 -10.67 -9.28
N LEU A 502 -12.77 -10.59 -10.03
CA LEU A 502 -11.44 -10.43 -9.46
C LEU A 502 -11.31 -9.00 -8.94
N ALA A 503 -11.08 -8.86 -7.64
CA ALA A 503 -10.87 -7.53 -7.05
C ALA A 503 -9.58 -6.91 -7.60
N ASP A 504 -9.64 -5.63 -7.94
CA ASP A 504 -8.45 -4.89 -8.37
C ASP A 504 -7.80 -4.25 -7.14
N ASN A 505 -6.70 -4.86 -6.69
CA ASN A 505 -5.94 -4.43 -5.52
C ASN A 505 -4.62 -3.76 -5.92
N THR A 506 -4.60 -3.00 -7.01
CA THR A 506 -3.38 -2.31 -7.48
C THR A 506 -2.82 -1.34 -6.44
N GLU A 507 -3.65 -0.81 -5.55
CA GLU A 507 -3.20 0.02 -4.43
C GLU A 507 -2.25 -0.71 -3.48
N ASN A 508 -2.40 -2.02 -3.32
CA ASN A 508 -1.54 -2.84 -2.47
C ASN A 508 -0.20 -3.21 -3.12
N LEU A 509 0.02 -2.81 -4.36
CA LEU A 509 1.31 -2.96 -5.06
C LEU A 509 2.25 -1.76 -4.84
N ALA A 510 1.78 -0.69 -4.21
CA ALA A 510 2.65 0.37 -3.75
C ALA A 510 3.61 -0.15 -2.69
N THR A 511 4.82 0.40 -2.64
CA THR A 511 5.76 0.11 -1.57
C THR A 511 5.73 1.22 -0.53
N TYR A 512 5.86 0.82 0.72
CA TYR A 512 5.73 1.72 1.85
C TYR A 512 6.98 1.73 2.70
N ASN A 513 7.26 2.87 3.31
CA ASN A 513 8.13 2.99 4.44
C ASN A 513 7.36 3.71 5.55
N ALA A 514 7.52 3.30 6.79
CA ALA A 514 6.83 3.90 7.92
C ALA A 514 7.82 4.24 9.04
N LYS A 515 7.67 5.41 9.63
CA LYS A 515 8.48 5.82 10.79
C LYS A 515 8.03 5.12 12.07
N TYR A 516 6.75 4.74 12.12
CA TYR A 516 6.16 4.06 13.26
C TYR A 516 5.06 3.10 12.79
N ALA A 517 5.03 1.93 13.38
CA ALA A 517 3.98 0.94 13.17
C ALA A 517 3.55 0.32 14.50
N MET A 518 2.28 0.00 14.62
CA MET A 518 1.74 -0.72 15.76
C MET A 518 0.59 -1.63 15.37
N SER A 519 0.41 -2.68 16.16
CA SER A 519 -0.75 -3.57 16.06
C SER A 519 -1.86 -3.07 16.99
N TYR A 520 -3.07 -2.94 16.44
CA TYR A 520 -4.26 -2.56 17.18
C TYR A 520 -5.50 -3.23 16.55
N ASN A 521 -6.33 -3.89 17.34
CA ASN A 521 -7.50 -4.64 16.88
C ASN A 521 -7.20 -5.65 15.75
N GLN A 522 -6.07 -6.37 15.86
CA GLN A 522 -5.59 -7.32 14.85
C GLN A 522 -5.33 -6.69 13.47
N ARG A 523 -5.09 -5.39 13.43
CA ARG A 523 -4.72 -4.61 12.25
C ARG A 523 -3.42 -3.88 12.52
N GLU A 524 -2.63 -3.69 11.52
CA GLU A 524 -1.49 -2.79 11.60
C GLU A 524 -1.91 -1.36 11.27
N HIS A 525 -1.30 -0.43 11.99
CA HIS A 525 -1.47 1.00 11.82
C HIS A 525 -0.10 1.61 11.58
N TRP A 526 0.05 2.24 10.44
CA TRP A 526 1.31 2.88 10.05
C TRP A 526 1.18 4.39 10.08
N VAL A 527 2.23 5.05 10.56
CA VAL A 527 2.28 6.49 10.77
C VAL A 527 3.61 7.04 10.25
N GLY A 528 3.60 8.28 9.74
CA GLY A 528 4.79 8.88 9.14
C GLY A 528 5.24 8.14 7.88
N ILE A 529 4.31 7.97 6.95
CA ILE A 529 4.43 7.07 5.81
C ILE A 529 5.06 7.79 4.62
N ILE A 530 5.98 7.10 3.98
CA ILE A 530 6.44 7.42 2.64
C ILE A 530 5.85 6.37 1.72
N GLU A 531 4.94 6.79 0.86
CA GLU A 531 4.33 5.93 -0.15
C GLU A 531 5.09 6.10 -1.46
N SER A 532 5.69 5.01 -1.94
CA SER A 532 6.22 4.92 -3.29
C SER A 532 5.18 4.27 -4.16
N GLU A 533 4.57 5.08 -5.02
CA GLU A 533 3.48 4.64 -5.85
C GLU A 533 3.90 3.48 -6.76
N PHE A 534 2.97 2.54 -6.94
CA PHE A 534 3.15 1.51 -7.95
C PHE A 534 3.16 2.14 -9.34
N VAL A 535 4.29 2.05 -10.03
CA VAL A 535 4.49 2.67 -11.35
C VAL A 535 3.93 1.87 -12.52
N GLY A 536 3.13 0.84 -12.25
CA GLY A 536 2.57 -0.04 -13.25
C GLY A 536 3.32 -1.37 -13.35
N PHE A 537 2.72 -2.30 -14.07
CA PHE A 537 3.33 -3.61 -14.35
C PHE A 537 4.39 -3.48 -15.42
N ASP A 538 5.32 -4.43 -15.45
CA ASP A 538 6.25 -4.59 -16.56
C ASP A 538 5.48 -4.98 -17.82
N LEU A 539 5.77 -4.29 -18.91
CA LEU A 539 5.14 -4.56 -20.19
C LEU A 539 5.50 -5.94 -20.73
N ASP A 540 6.69 -6.42 -20.45
CA ASP A 540 7.09 -7.80 -20.79
C ASP A 540 6.21 -8.85 -20.09
N ALA A 541 5.74 -8.56 -18.87
CA ALA A 541 4.83 -9.44 -18.16
C ALA A 541 3.42 -9.46 -18.76
N MET A 542 3.00 -8.37 -19.45
CA MET A 542 1.69 -8.28 -20.11
C MET A 542 1.59 -9.09 -21.40
N CYS A 543 2.69 -9.48 -21.99
CA CYS A 543 2.73 -10.02 -23.34
C CYS A 543 3.34 -11.43 -23.39
N GLY A 544 3.22 -12.17 -22.31
CA GLY A 544 3.66 -13.54 -22.19
C GLY A 544 2.83 -14.58 -22.95
N PHE A 545 2.15 -14.17 -24.02
CA PHE A 545 1.34 -15.07 -24.82
C PHE A 545 2.18 -15.91 -25.78
N VAL A 546 1.93 -17.21 -25.77
CA VAL A 546 2.55 -18.15 -26.72
C VAL A 546 1.47 -18.98 -27.37
N GLN A 547 1.41 -18.96 -28.69
CA GLN A 547 0.55 -19.85 -29.45
C GLN A 547 1.23 -21.22 -29.60
N THR A 548 0.56 -22.30 -29.21
CA THR A 548 1.17 -23.62 -29.06
C THR A 548 1.01 -24.54 -30.26
N GLN A 549 0.16 -24.21 -31.25
CA GLN A 549 -0.01 -25.03 -32.46
C GLN A 549 -0.07 -24.20 -33.75
N GLU A 550 0.50 -24.78 -34.80
CA GLU A 550 0.50 -24.45 -36.23
C GLU A 550 1.04 -23.08 -36.69
N HIS A 551 1.03 -22.11 -35.85
CA HIS A 551 1.71 -20.85 -36.09
C HIS A 551 2.62 -20.56 -34.90
N ASP A 552 3.91 -20.72 -35.04
CA ASP A 552 4.97 -20.32 -34.11
C ASP A 552 5.00 -18.78 -33.90
N ALA A 553 3.85 -18.21 -33.61
CA ALA A 553 3.76 -16.81 -33.25
C ALA A 553 4.11 -16.65 -31.80
N ASN A 554 5.39 -16.73 -31.48
CA ASN A 554 5.89 -16.18 -30.22
C ASN A 554 5.69 -14.68 -30.29
N TYR A 555 4.68 -14.16 -29.56
CA TYR A 555 4.60 -12.76 -29.29
C TYR A 555 5.70 -12.40 -28.29
N LYS A 556 6.82 -11.93 -28.81
CA LYS A 556 7.77 -11.20 -27.99
C LYS A 556 7.40 -9.72 -28.08
N VAL A 557 7.10 -9.15 -26.94
CA VAL A 557 6.97 -7.72 -26.83
C VAL A 557 8.36 -7.12 -26.67
N GLY A 558 8.79 -6.36 -27.66
CA GLY A 558 9.97 -5.52 -27.56
C GLY A 558 9.56 -4.12 -27.11
N ILE A 559 10.30 -3.56 -26.20
CA ILE A 559 10.15 -2.16 -25.78
C ILE A 559 11.20 -1.37 -26.54
N GLU A 560 10.77 -0.42 -27.34
CA GLU A 560 11.64 0.48 -28.09
C GLU A 560 11.55 1.89 -27.50
N GLN A 561 12.70 2.40 -27.03
CA GLN A 561 12.79 3.78 -26.59
C GLN A 561 12.81 4.70 -27.81
N ARG A 562 11.91 5.68 -27.85
CA ARG A 562 11.92 6.73 -28.89
C ARG A 562 12.39 8.05 -28.32
N GLU A 563 13.15 8.80 -29.10
CA GLU A 563 13.73 10.11 -28.75
C GLU A 563 12.70 11.25 -28.62
N SER A 564 11.42 10.98 -28.84
CA SER A 564 10.36 12.00 -28.75
C SER A 564 10.00 12.25 -27.28
N GLU A 565 9.96 13.51 -26.86
CA GLU A 565 9.51 13.92 -25.52
C GLU A 565 8.07 13.49 -25.21
N ALA A 566 7.22 13.31 -26.22
CA ALA A 566 5.83 12.91 -26.08
C ALA A 566 5.66 11.39 -25.93
N LEU A 567 6.61 10.60 -26.41
CA LEU A 567 6.53 9.15 -26.47
C LEU A 567 7.83 8.56 -25.93
N GLN A 568 7.86 8.24 -24.68
CA GLN A 568 9.08 7.70 -24.07
C GLN A 568 9.33 6.25 -24.49
N TYR A 569 8.26 5.48 -24.72
CA TYR A 569 8.39 4.05 -25.02
C TYR A 569 7.27 3.54 -25.92
N ALA A 570 7.64 2.67 -26.84
CA ALA A 570 6.74 1.89 -27.66
C ALA A 570 6.97 0.39 -27.37
N VAL A 571 5.91 -0.33 -27.08
CA VAL A 571 5.95 -1.77 -26.90
C VAL A 571 5.52 -2.44 -28.19
N ARG A 572 6.37 -3.32 -28.71
CA ARG A 572 6.15 -4.02 -29.96
C ARG A 572 5.79 -5.47 -29.70
N GLY A 573 4.62 -5.90 -30.15
CA GLY A 573 4.29 -7.31 -30.29
C GLY A 573 4.89 -7.87 -31.58
N LYS A 574 5.79 -8.83 -31.49
CA LYS A 574 6.42 -9.46 -32.65
C LYS A 574 5.80 -10.82 -32.90
N SER A 575 5.25 -11.02 -34.13
CA SER A 575 4.98 -12.33 -34.65
C SER A 575 6.24 -12.88 -35.32
N THR A 576 6.52 -14.17 -35.16
CA THR A 576 7.65 -14.83 -35.79
C THR A 576 7.46 -15.06 -37.29
N GLN A 577 6.27 -14.82 -37.84
CA GLN A 577 6.01 -14.85 -39.26
C GLN A 577 6.38 -13.53 -39.92
N ALA A 578 7.21 -13.63 -40.98
CA ALA A 578 7.88 -12.50 -41.64
C ALA A 578 6.96 -11.48 -42.35
N SER A 579 5.67 -11.72 -42.39
CA SER A 579 4.75 -10.87 -43.18
C SER A 579 3.64 -10.23 -42.39
N ALA A 580 3.59 -10.43 -41.03
CA ALA A 580 2.33 -10.10 -40.46
C ALA A 580 2.36 -9.20 -39.27
N ASN A 581 1.34 -8.63 -39.13
CA ASN A 581 0.63 -8.01 -38.04
C ASN A 581 1.49 -7.73 -36.78
N ARG A 582 2.32 -6.70 -36.94
CA ARG A 582 3.05 -6.12 -35.83
C ARG A 582 2.11 -5.15 -35.12
N ARG A 583 1.85 -5.37 -33.84
CA ARG A 583 1.05 -4.46 -33.04
C ARG A 583 1.93 -3.66 -32.13
N TRP A 584 1.65 -2.40 -32.00
CA TRP A 584 2.36 -1.48 -31.15
C TRP A 584 1.51 -1.05 -29.99
N PHE A 585 2.11 -1.10 -28.81
CA PHE A 585 1.55 -0.52 -27.61
C PHE A 585 2.39 0.71 -27.25
N PHE A 586 1.75 1.81 -27.05
CA PHE A 586 2.43 3.04 -26.67
C PHE A 586 2.16 3.28 -25.19
N TYR A 587 3.21 3.51 -24.45
CA TYR A 587 3.18 3.73 -23.05
C TYR A 587 3.88 5.05 -22.68
N THR A 588 3.26 5.85 -21.82
CA THR A 588 3.88 7.00 -21.18
C THR A 588 3.75 6.87 -19.65
N ASN A 589 4.71 7.39 -18.92
CA ASN A 589 4.75 7.30 -17.46
C ASN A 589 4.01 8.45 -16.74
N SER A 590 3.27 9.29 -17.46
CA SER A 590 2.48 10.37 -16.83
C SER A 590 1.47 10.93 -17.79
N LYS A 591 0.44 11.58 -17.35
CA LYS A 591 -0.59 12.42 -18.00
C LYS A 591 -0.87 12.14 -19.48
N ALA A 592 -2.07 12.40 -19.95
CA ALA A 592 -2.42 12.35 -21.36
C ALA A 592 -1.38 13.10 -22.21
N VAL A 593 -0.82 12.42 -23.21
CA VAL A 593 0.23 12.94 -24.07
C VAL A 593 -0.20 12.78 -25.52
N GLU A 594 -0.01 13.81 -26.31
CA GLU A 594 -0.27 13.74 -27.75
C GLU A 594 0.90 13.02 -28.44
N ALA A 595 0.60 11.93 -29.11
CA ALA A 595 1.57 11.17 -29.88
C ALA A 595 1.29 11.33 -31.38
N THR A 596 2.34 11.51 -32.16
CA THR A 596 2.27 11.54 -33.61
C THR A 596 2.92 10.29 -34.17
N ILE A 597 2.16 9.55 -34.95
CA ILE A 597 2.61 8.30 -35.57
C ILE A 597 2.58 8.44 -37.08
N TYR A 598 3.64 7.98 -37.73
CA TYR A 598 3.73 7.93 -39.21
C TYR A 598 3.56 6.48 -39.64
N GLU A 599 2.57 6.24 -40.45
CA GLU A 599 2.32 4.91 -41.04
C GLU A 599 1.94 5.02 -42.52
N ASN A 600 2.61 4.26 -43.34
CA ASN A 600 2.35 4.23 -44.79
C ASN A 600 2.30 5.64 -45.44
N GLY A 601 3.19 6.54 -45.01
CA GLY A 601 3.21 7.92 -45.49
C GLY A 601 2.13 8.84 -44.89
N LYS A 602 1.34 8.35 -43.98
CA LYS A 602 0.30 9.12 -43.28
C LYS A 602 0.70 9.43 -41.84
N GLN A 603 0.28 10.60 -41.39
CA GLN A 603 0.50 11.05 -40.04
C GLN A 603 -0.79 10.94 -39.24
N TYR A 604 -0.71 10.28 -38.10
CA TYR A 604 -1.81 10.13 -37.16
C TYR A 604 -1.42 10.80 -35.84
N LYS A 605 -2.35 11.60 -35.30
CA LYS A 605 -2.19 12.20 -33.97
C LYS A 605 -3.15 11.55 -33.02
N TYR A 606 -2.62 11.21 -31.85
CA TYR A 606 -3.37 10.48 -30.84
C TYR A 606 -3.16 11.11 -29.47
N GLU A 607 -4.23 11.26 -28.72
CA GLU A 607 -4.16 11.55 -27.31
C GLU A 607 -4.08 10.25 -26.53
N LEU A 608 -3.00 10.07 -25.77
CA LEU A 608 -2.77 8.89 -24.97
C LEU A 608 -3.45 9.09 -23.60
N GLN A 609 -4.33 8.16 -23.24
CA GLN A 609 -5.05 8.20 -21.98
C GLN A 609 -4.45 7.23 -20.96
N ALA A 610 -4.66 7.51 -19.67
CA ALA A 610 -4.24 6.62 -18.60
C ALA A 610 -5.01 5.31 -18.67
N HIS A 611 -4.29 4.22 -18.56
CA HIS A 611 -4.89 2.88 -18.52
C HIS A 611 -5.23 2.48 -17.08
N PRO A 612 -6.36 1.81 -16.84
CA PRO A 612 -6.76 1.41 -15.49
C PRO A 612 -5.74 0.49 -14.78
N PHE A 613 -5.00 -0.32 -15.53
CA PHE A 613 -4.01 -1.27 -15.00
C PHE A 613 -2.56 -0.82 -15.12
N LEU A 614 -2.31 0.27 -15.83
CA LEU A 614 -0.98 0.84 -16.01
C LEU A 614 -0.97 2.26 -15.48
N LYS A 615 -0.02 2.60 -14.67
CA LYS A 615 0.21 4.00 -14.31
C LYS A 615 0.96 4.70 -15.45
N GLY A 616 0.22 5.09 -16.42
CA GLY A 616 0.70 5.78 -17.59
C GLY A 616 -0.37 5.79 -18.66
N ALA A 617 -0.10 6.46 -19.75
CA ALA A 617 -0.95 6.42 -20.92
C ALA A 617 -0.41 5.35 -21.88
N TYR A 618 -1.27 4.55 -22.41
CA TYR A 618 -0.90 3.59 -23.43
C TYR A 618 -1.93 3.65 -24.56
N ARG A 619 -1.52 3.17 -25.73
CA ARG A 619 -2.39 3.04 -26.85
C ARG A 619 -2.14 1.72 -27.58
N PHE A 620 -3.22 1.08 -27.95
CA PHE A 620 -3.25 -0.07 -28.81
C PHE A 620 -3.28 0.35 -30.27
N GLY A 621 -2.44 -0.22 -31.11
CA GLY A 621 -2.42 0.16 -32.51
C GLY A 621 -1.99 -0.91 -33.47
N ASP A 622 -2.33 -0.70 -34.72
CA ASP A 622 -1.76 -1.48 -35.80
C ASP A 622 -0.23 -1.29 -35.86
N PRO A 623 0.53 -2.32 -36.27
CA PRO A 623 1.98 -2.26 -36.23
C PRO A 623 2.51 -1.15 -37.12
N VAL A 624 3.34 -0.29 -36.56
CA VAL A 624 4.14 0.64 -37.32
C VAL A 624 5.31 -0.14 -37.95
N ALA A 625 5.50 -0.08 -39.23
CA ALA A 625 6.63 -0.67 -39.91
C ALA A 625 7.90 0.12 -39.53
N THR A 626 8.68 -0.41 -38.60
CA THR A 626 10.03 0.07 -38.34
C THR A 626 11.03 -0.92 -38.86
N GLY A 627 12.09 -0.44 -39.51
CA GLY A 627 13.02 -1.24 -40.26
C GLY A 627 13.94 -2.17 -39.46
N ASP A 628 13.97 -2.11 -38.14
CA ASP A 628 14.89 -2.91 -37.35
C ASP A 628 14.18 -3.81 -36.34
N ASP A 629 14.44 -5.09 -36.53
CA ASP A 629 13.95 -6.21 -35.71
C ASP A 629 14.83 -6.53 -34.51
N THR A 630 15.47 -5.57 -33.90
CA THR A 630 16.26 -5.82 -32.71
C THR A 630 15.39 -6.01 -31.49
N ASP A 631 15.38 -7.23 -30.98
CA ASP A 631 14.82 -7.61 -29.68
C ASP A 631 15.66 -6.98 -28.55
N ASN A 632 15.64 -5.71 -28.42
CA ASN A 632 16.22 -5.08 -27.25
C ASN A 632 15.13 -5.02 -26.17
N GLY A 633 15.21 -5.94 -25.24
CA GLY A 633 14.47 -5.88 -23.98
C GLY A 633 14.94 -4.68 -23.17
N LEU A 634 14.48 -3.50 -23.52
CA LEU A 634 14.71 -2.28 -22.76
C LEU A 634 13.76 -2.29 -21.57
N SER A 635 14.34 -2.42 -20.38
CA SER A 635 13.58 -2.10 -19.18
C SER A 635 13.29 -0.60 -19.17
N LEU A 636 12.02 -0.24 -19.02
CA LEU A 636 11.60 1.15 -18.86
C LEU A 636 12.27 1.75 -17.62
N PRO A 637 13.05 2.83 -17.70
CA PRO A 637 13.47 3.54 -16.52
C PRO A 637 12.22 4.11 -15.83
N ARG A 638 11.93 3.61 -14.66
CA ARG A 638 10.78 4.01 -13.86
C ARG A 638 11.22 5.09 -12.90
N SER A 639 10.70 6.28 -13.03
CA SER A 639 10.78 7.23 -11.93
C SER A 639 9.76 6.83 -10.87
N VAL A 640 10.23 6.27 -9.78
CA VAL A 640 9.40 6.02 -8.60
C VAL A 640 9.02 7.38 -8.00
N ILE A 641 7.74 7.69 -7.97
CA ILE A 641 7.24 8.88 -7.29
C ILE A 641 6.97 8.50 -5.85
N SER A 642 7.79 9.02 -4.94
CA SER A 642 7.57 8.85 -3.52
C SER A 642 6.87 10.09 -2.95
N THR A 643 5.80 9.88 -2.22
CA THR A 643 5.03 10.95 -1.57
C THR A 643 5.00 10.74 -0.07
N ASN A 644 5.27 11.81 0.68
CA ASN A 644 5.12 11.79 2.12
C ASN A 644 3.63 11.93 2.49
N LYS A 645 3.15 11.02 3.31
CA LYS A 645 1.80 11.02 3.89
C LYS A 645 1.89 11.34 5.39
N ASP A 646 2.48 12.49 5.69
CA ASP A 646 2.85 12.86 7.05
C ASP A 646 1.66 13.02 8.02
N ASN A 647 0.46 13.28 7.50
CA ASN A 647 -0.76 13.47 8.27
C ASN A 647 -1.81 12.37 8.05
N MET A 648 -1.38 11.21 7.61
CA MET A 648 -2.26 10.06 7.38
C MET A 648 -1.84 8.85 8.23
N VAL A 649 -2.84 8.09 8.64
CA VAL A 649 -2.67 6.75 9.22
C VAL A 649 -3.18 5.74 8.19
N PHE A 650 -2.35 4.77 7.84
CA PHE A 650 -2.75 3.65 7.01
C PHE A 650 -3.09 2.47 7.91
N VAL A 651 -4.22 1.85 7.62
CA VAL A 651 -4.77 0.74 8.41
C VAL A 651 -4.86 -0.48 7.53
N SER A 652 -4.27 -1.58 7.98
CA SER A 652 -4.34 -2.84 7.25
C SER A 652 -5.71 -3.52 7.35
N VAL A 653 -5.94 -4.49 6.49
CA VAL A 653 -7.04 -5.45 6.63
C VAL A 653 -6.85 -6.24 7.94
N GLN A 654 -7.94 -6.60 8.59
CA GLN A 654 -7.89 -7.38 9.82
C GLN A 654 -7.27 -8.77 9.57
N GLY A 655 -6.24 -9.09 10.33
CA GLY A 655 -5.51 -10.35 10.19
C GLY A 655 -4.63 -10.45 8.94
N ASN A 656 -4.59 -9.43 8.11
CA ASN A 656 -3.75 -9.38 6.91
C ASN A 656 -2.94 -8.07 6.85
N PRO A 657 -1.78 -8.02 7.48
CA PRO A 657 -1.02 -6.77 7.65
C PRO A 657 -0.40 -6.24 6.36
N ILE A 658 -0.29 -7.04 5.30
CA ILE A 658 0.31 -6.59 4.03
C ILE A 658 -0.69 -5.91 3.08
N MET A 659 -1.98 -5.86 3.45
CA MET A 659 -3.01 -5.21 2.64
C MET A 659 -3.59 -4.00 3.37
N ILE A 660 -3.60 -2.86 2.71
CA ILE A 660 -4.18 -1.62 3.23
C ILE A 660 -5.67 -1.58 2.93
N GLU A 661 -6.47 -1.40 3.96
CA GLU A 661 -7.93 -1.26 3.85
C GLU A 661 -8.36 0.21 3.92
N GLN A 662 -7.75 0.98 4.81
CA GLN A 662 -8.18 2.35 5.04
C GLN A 662 -6.98 3.31 5.11
N ARG A 663 -7.21 4.53 4.65
CA ARG A 663 -6.27 5.65 4.72
C ARG A 663 -6.97 6.82 5.39
N VAL A 664 -6.60 7.11 6.62
CA VAL A 664 -7.30 8.07 7.48
C VAL A 664 -6.46 9.31 7.67
N ARG A 665 -6.98 10.48 7.32
CA ARG A 665 -6.31 11.76 7.59
C ARG A 665 -6.52 12.16 9.04
N VAL A 666 -5.43 12.52 9.73
CA VAL A 666 -5.42 12.92 11.14
C VAL A 666 -4.77 14.29 11.28
N GLY A 667 -5.56 15.31 11.54
CA GLY A 667 -5.06 16.67 11.71
C GLY A 667 -4.29 17.23 10.52
N ASP A 668 -3.50 18.26 10.80
CA ASP A 668 -2.63 18.91 9.81
C ASP A 668 -1.14 18.79 10.18
N GLY A 669 -0.83 18.29 11.37
CA GLY A 669 0.52 18.10 11.86
C GLY A 669 1.20 16.85 11.31
N ILE A 670 2.51 16.75 11.56
CA ILE A 670 3.30 15.56 11.21
C ILE A 670 3.07 14.50 12.28
N LEU A 671 2.58 13.35 11.86
CA LEU A 671 2.36 12.20 12.74
C LEU A 671 3.68 11.44 12.93
N TYR A 672 3.96 11.01 14.17
CA TYR A 672 5.23 10.32 14.47
C TYR A 672 5.13 9.11 15.40
N ALA A 673 3.99 8.90 16.07
CA ALA A 673 3.75 7.74 16.89
C ALA A 673 2.26 7.48 17.08
N ALA A 674 1.94 6.28 17.53
CA ALA A 674 0.59 5.91 17.93
C ALA A 674 0.64 4.99 19.15
N ALA A 675 -0.38 5.03 19.98
CA ALA A 675 -0.50 4.15 21.13
C ALA A 675 -1.97 3.95 21.53
N SER A 676 -2.26 2.86 22.19
CA SER A 676 -3.59 2.55 22.71
C SER A 676 -3.46 1.96 24.11
N ASN A 677 -4.41 2.26 24.98
CA ASN A 677 -4.52 1.56 26.25
C ASN A 677 -5.11 0.15 26.05
N THR A 678 -4.90 -0.74 27.00
CA THR A 678 -5.26 -2.16 26.87
C THR A 678 -6.68 -2.49 27.31
N ARG A 679 -7.29 -1.63 28.14
CA ARG A 679 -8.67 -1.79 28.61
C ARG A 679 -9.59 -0.72 28.05
N PRO A 680 -10.84 -1.07 27.69
CA PRO A 680 -11.82 -0.07 27.24
C PRO A 680 -12.14 0.89 28.40
N ILE A 681 -12.22 2.18 28.07
CA ILE A 681 -12.43 3.25 29.07
C ILE A 681 -13.88 3.28 29.56
N THR A 682 -14.83 2.83 28.75
CA THR A 682 -16.26 2.82 29.11
C THR A 682 -16.78 1.41 29.34
N ARG A 683 -17.51 1.24 30.44
CA ARG A 683 -18.01 -0.07 30.91
C ARG A 683 -18.90 -0.86 29.95
N ASN A 684 -19.44 -0.24 28.92
CA ASN A 684 -20.39 -0.86 27.98
C ASN A 684 -19.85 -0.99 26.55
N GLN A 685 -18.60 -0.63 26.28
CA GLN A 685 -17.98 -0.78 24.97
C GLN A 685 -17.04 -1.97 25.01
N PHE A 686 -17.51 -3.13 24.56
CA PHE A 686 -16.66 -4.30 24.39
C PHE A 686 -15.59 -4.02 23.33
N GLY A 687 -14.33 -4.09 23.75
CA GLY A 687 -13.17 -4.14 22.85
C GLY A 687 -12.76 -2.83 22.17
N GLN A 688 -13.33 -1.70 22.53
CA GLN A 688 -12.94 -0.41 21.95
C GLN A 688 -12.13 0.42 22.94
N SER A 689 -10.82 0.35 22.82
CA SER A 689 -9.91 1.33 23.39
C SER A 689 -9.66 2.42 22.35
N PRO A 690 -9.51 3.69 22.73
CA PRO A 690 -9.13 4.73 21.79
C PRO A 690 -7.70 4.49 21.27
N LEU A 691 -7.49 4.73 19.99
CA LEU A 691 -6.17 4.81 19.40
C LEU A 691 -5.72 6.27 19.41
N TYR A 692 -4.68 6.57 20.15
CA TYR A 692 -4.10 7.92 20.23
C TYR A 692 -3.00 8.06 19.20
N ILE A 693 -3.07 9.12 18.42
CA ILE A 693 -2.09 9.46 17.39
C ILE A 693 -1.33 10.70 17.86
N PHE A 694 -0.03 10.57 17.97
CA PHE A 694 0.87 11.63 18.37
C PHE A 694 1.35 12.41 17.16
N SER A 695 1.14 13.71 17.22
CA SER A 695 1.44 14.65 16.14
C SER A 695 2.20 15.86 16.62
N SER A 696 2.81 16.57 15.71
CA SER A 696 3.50 17.83 15.99
C SER A 696 2.56 18.97 16.44
N ASP A 697 1.26 18.83 16.25
CA ASP A 697 0.22 19.78 16.67
C ASP A 697 -0.61 19.31 17.88
N GLY A 698 -0.26 18.17 18.46
CA GLY A 698 -0.91 17.60 19.64
C GLY A 698 -1.23 16.11 19.51
N ILE A 699 -2.20 15.64 20.29
CA ILE A 699 -2.62 14.25 20.32
C ILE A 699 -4.05 14.15 19.84
N TRP A 700 -4.28 13.23 18.93
CA TRP A 700 -5.57 12.96 18.31
C TRP A 700 -6.08 11.58 18.74
N ALA A 701 -7.41 11.43 18.85
CA ALA A 701 -8.01 10.13 19.07
C ALA A 701 -8.68 9.64 17.80
N MET A 702 -8.38 8.41 17.43
CA MET A 702 -9.10 7.66 16.40
C MET A 702 -10.04 6.67 17.07
N GLU A 703 -11.27 6.62 16.61
CA GLU A 703 -12.28 5.68 17.08
C GLU A 703 -12.71 4.77 15.93
N VAL A 704 -13.00 3.52 16.29
CA VAL A 704 -13.52 2.53 15.35
C VAL A 704 -15.05 2.52 15.46
N ALA A 705 -15.75 2.76 14.37
CA ALA A 705 -17.18 2.64 14.29
C ALA A 705 -17.65 1.18 14.25
N THR A 706 -18.92 0.92 14.43
CA THR A 706 -19.50 -0.44 14.43
C THR A 706 -19.37 -1.17 13.09
N ASP A 707 -19.20 -0.43 12.00
CA ASP A 707 -18.96 -0.95 10.65
C ASP A 707 -17.46 -1.20 10.35
N GLY A 708 -16.57 -0.97 11.34
CA GLY A 708 -15.14 -1.12 11.21
C GLY A 708 -14.42 0.09 10.57
N SER A 709 -15.15 1.14 10.19
CA SER A 709 -14.53 2.36 9.69
C SER A 709 -13.90 3.17 10.81
N TYR A 710 -12.82 3.89 10.49
CA TYR A 710 -12.12 4.76 11.43
C TYR A 710 -12.59 6.20 11.26
N SER A 711 -12.89 6.82 12.37
CA SER A 711 -13.19 8.25 12.45
C SER A 711 -12.20 8.96 13.36
N VAL A 712 -11.84 10.18 12.98
CA VAL A 712 -10.96 11.03 13.78
C VAL A 712 -11.81 12.08 14.48
N ARG A 713 -11.68 12.17 15.81
CA ARG A 713 -12.26 13.25 16.58
C ARG A 713 -11.30 14.41 16.68
N GLN A 714 -11.76 15.51 17.26
CA GLN A 714 -10.94 16.67 17.55
C GLN A 714 -9.72 16.27 18.40
N SER A 715 -8.68 17.08 18.35
CA SER A 715 -7.48 16.91 19.18
C SER A 715 -7.86 16.73 20.64
N VAL A 716 -7.35 15.67 21.26
CA VAL A 716 -7.61 15.35 22.66
C VAL A 716 -6.74 16.23 23.58
N SER A 717 -5.53 16.51 23.16
CA SER A 717 -4.59 17.36 23.88
C SER A 717 -3.72 18.14 22.90
N ARG A 718 -3.34 19.37 23.30
CA ARG A 718 -2.32 20.16 22.60
C ARG A 718 -0.90 19.87 23.07
N ASP A 719 -0.74 19.02 24.08
CA ASP A 719 0.57 18.60 24.53
C ASP A 719 1.28 17.79 23.45
N VAL A 720 2.51 18.15 23.16
CA VAL A 720 3.36 17.45 22.20
C VAL A 720 4.35 16.57 22.95
N CYS A 721 4.42 15.32 22.58
CA CYS A 721 5.40 14.39 23.14
C CYS A 721 6.82 14.78 22.67
N ASN A 722 7.73 14.97 23.62
CA ASN A 722 9.11 15.37 23.35
C ASN A 722 10.08 14.17 23.24
N ASN A 723 9.62 12.97 23.61
CA ASN A 723 10.42 11.75 23.59
C ASN A 723 9.57 10.54 23.23
N ILE A 724 9.65 10.07 22.00
CA ILE A 724 8.86 8.94 21.50
C ILE A 724 9.09 7.66 22.31
N LYS A 725 10.31 7.45 22.84
CA LYS A 725 10.64 6.27 23.65
C LYS A 725 9.91 6.24 25.00
N SER A 726 9.33 7.34 25.43
CA SER A 726 8.55 7.43 26.66
C SER A 726 7.09 7.03 26.49
N ILE A 727 6.60 6.88 25.24
CA ILE A 727 5.20 6.50 24.99
C ILE A 727 5.01 5.06 25.44
N THR A 728 4.22 4.89 26.49
CA THR A 728 4.00 3.57 27.12
C THR A 728 2.52 3.38 27.39
N PRO A 729 1.88 2.39 26.77
CA PRO A 729 0.51 2.02 27.10
C PRO A 729 0.46 1.31 28.46
N ILE A 730 -0.56 1.64 29.22
CA ILE A 730 -0.94 0.93 30.43
C ILE A 730 -2.40 0.50 30.34
N ASP A 731 -2.92 -0.19 31.36
CA ASP A 731 -4.27 -0.74 31.33
C ASP A 731 -5.36 0.27 30.96
N SER A 732 -5.33 1.46 31.57
CA SER A 732 -6.40 2.46 31.42
C SER A 732 -5.95 3.78 30.82
N ALA A 733 -4.68 3.92 30.44
CA ALA A 733 -4.12 5.18 29.96
C ALA A 733 -2.90 4.96 29.05
N VAL A 734 -2.45 6.01 28.42
CA VAL A 734 -1.15 6.09 27.73
C VAL A 734 -0.29 7.13 28.41
N LEU A 735 0.94 6.76 28.72
CA LEU A 735 1.94 7.64 29.31
C LEU A 735 2.86 8.20 28.25
N PHE A 736 3.29 9.42 28.42
CA PHE A 736 4.26 10.07 27.54
C PHE A 736 4.88 11.28 28.24
N THR A 737 6.00 11.76 27.72
CA THR A 737 6.67 12.95 28.27
C THR A 737 6.44 14.18 27.42
N THR A 738 6.34 15.31 28.09
CA THR A 738 6.24 16.65 27.49
C THR A 738 7.21 17.61 28.17
N GLU A 739 7.29 18.85 27.72
CA GLU A 739 8.03 19.89 28.44
C GLU A 739 7.46 20.17 29.85
N ARG A 740 6.21 19.78 30.13
CA ARG A 740 5.56 19.92 31.43
C ARG A 740 5.89 18.79 32.43
N GLY A 741 6.37 17.66 31.92
CA GLY A 741 6.63 16.47 32.70
C GLY A 741 6.08 15.20 32.09
N ILE A 742 5.83 14.20 32.93
CA ILE A 742 5.22 12.93 32.52
C ILE A 742 3.71 13.06 32.56
N MET A 743 3.09 12.84 31.41
CA MET A 743 1.65 12.96 31.23
C MET A 743 1.00 11.59 31.20
N MET A 744 -0.18 11.48 31.73
CA MET A 744 -1.04 10.32 31.68
C MET A 744 -2.34 10.71 30.95
N LEU A 745 -2.60 10.09 29.81
CA LEU A 745 -3.77 10.31 28.97
C LEU A 745 -4.76 9.16 29.14
N SER A 746 -5.95 9.44 29.63
CA SER A 746 -7.03 8.47 29.78
C SER A 746 -8.32 9.03 29.19
N GLY A 747 -8.81 8.43 28.12
CA GLY A 747 -9.96 8.97 27.38
C GLY A 747 -9.63 10.33 26.77
N THR A 748 -10.27 11.37 27.26
CA THR A 748 -10.02 12.76 26.86
C THR A 748 -9.24 13.56 27.91
N ASP A 749 -8.95 12.95 29.07
CA ASP A 749 -8.34 13.64 30.19
C ASP A 749 -6.84 13.42 30.20
N THR A 750 -6.11 14.51 30.29
CA THR A 750 -4.64 14.51 30.37
C THR A 750 -4.20 15.07 31.74
N GLN A 751 -3.46 14.26 32.49
CA GLN A 751 -2.96 14.64 33.82
C GLN A 751 -1.43 14.58 33.84
N CYS A 752 -0.78 15.60 34.41
CA CYS A 752 0.64 15.56 34.73
C CYS A 752 0.84 14.82 36.06
N ILE A 753 1.43 13.63 36.01
CA ILE A 753 1.67 12.81 37.21
C ILE A 753 2.98 13.16 37.89
N SER A 754 3.91 13.82 37.21
CA SER A 754 5.23 14.17 37.71
C SER A 754 5.29 15.57 38.35
N GLU A 755 4.17 16.30 38.46
CA GLU A 755 4.14 17.64 39.06
C GLU A 755 4.82 17.69 40.42
N PRO A 756 4.63 16.72 41.36
CA PRO A 756 5.28 16.73 42.65
C PRO A 756 6.81 16.62 42.63
N ILE A 757 7.39 16.11 41.53
CA ILE A 757 8.83 15.87 41.39
C ILE A 757 9.50 16.74 40.33
N ASN A 758 8.77 17.59 39.63
CA ASN A 758 9.34 18.50 38.62
C ASN A 758 10.24 19.54 39.34
N THR A 759 11.54 19.43 39.13
CA THR A 759 12.50 20.38 39.71
C THR A 759 13.74 20.56 38.86
N ASN A 760 14.27 21.77 38.88
CA ASN A 760 15.59 22.07 38.32
C ASN A 760 16.70 21.98 39.37
N THR A 761 16.34 21.90 40.65
CA THR A 761 17.26 21.83 41.77
C THR A 761 16.89 20.65 42.65
N PRO A 762 17.33 19.43 42.33
CA PRO A 762 17.04 18.25 43.14
C PRO A 762 17.70 18.33 44.49
N PHE A 763 17.12 17.62 45.48
CA PHE A 763 17.68 17.55 46.82
C PHE A 763 19.03 16.83 46.80
N ASN A 764 20.03 17.43 47.41
CA ASN A 764 21.35 16.83 47.58
C ASN A 764 21.58 16.43 49.06
N ILE A 765 21.64 15.13 49.31
CA ILE A 765 21.85 14.58 50.66
C ILE A 765 23.16 15.08 51.30
N LEU A 766 24.16 15.41 50.47
CA LEU A 766 25.44 15.93 50.93
C LEU A 766 25.33 17.31 51.54
N SER A 767 24.23 18.04 51.33
CA SER A 767 23.93 19.31 51.99
C SER A 767 23.74 19.15 53.51
N LEU A 768 23.50 17.93 54.01
CA LEU A 768 23.33 17.63 55.43
C LEU A 768 24.65 17.49 56.20
N GLY A 769 25.80 17.64 55.52
CA GLY A 769 27.09 17.76 56.15
C GLY A 769 28.04 16.56 55.96
N ASN A 770 29.32 16.82 56.27
CA ASN A 770 30.40 15.87 56.01
C ASN A 770 30.32 14.58 56.85
N THR A 771 29.80 14.64 58.07
CA THR A 771 29.65 13.43 58.90
C THR A 771 28.74 12.40 58.26
N LEU A 772 27.64 12.84 57.66
CA LEU A 772 26.76 11.93 56.95
C LEU A 772 27.43 11.40 55.67
N ARG A 773 28.15 12.25 54.95
CA ARG A 773 28.89 11.87 53.73
C ARG A 773 29.90 10.76 54.01
N THR A 774 30.72 10.91 55.03
CA THR A 774 31.70 9.91 55.44
C THR A 774 31.02 8.60 55.84
N TYR A 775 29.95 8.68 56.62
CA TYR A 775 29.19 7.46 56.97
C TYR A 775 28.59 6.72 55.79
N LEU A 776 28.02 7.45 54.81
CA LEU A 776 27.47 6.85 53.59
C LEU A 776 28.56 6.13 52.81
N ALA A 777 29.71 6.76 52.65
CA ALA A 777 30.85 6.18 51.94
C ALA A 777 31.43 4.94 52.68
N ASP A 778 31.60 5.03 54.00
CA ASP A 778 32.16 3.94 54.81
C ASP A 778 31.26 2.70 54.89
N ASN A 779 29.98 2.85 54.61
CA ASN A 779 28.99 1.75 54.64
C ASN A 779 28.39 1.42 53.24
N ASP A 780 29.06 1.79 52.20
CA ASP A 780 28.69 1.48 50.80
C ASP A 780 27.28 1.91 50.38
N TYR A 781 26.77 3.01 50.97
CA TYR A 781 25.54 3.62 50.48
C TYR A 781 25.82 4.45 49.22
N LYS A 782 25.09 4.18 48.16
CA LYS A 782 25.27 4.88 46.88
C LYS A 782 24.82 6.34 47.00
N MET A 783 25.70 7.25 46.64
CA MET A 783 25.38 8.69 46.58
C MET A 783 24.88 8.99 45.15
N LEU A 784 23.62 9.42 45.07
CA LEU A 784 22.99 9.75 43.78
C LEU A 784 23.36 11.14 43.32
N ASP A 785 23.79 11.28 42.11
CA ASP A 785 23.90 12.54 41.39
C ASP A 785 22.62 12.75 40.58
N ILE A 786 21.60 13.34 41.17
CA ILE A 786 20.29 13.53 40.59
C ILE A 786 20.34 14.76 39.68
N VAL A 787 20.13 14.54 38.39
CA VAL A 787 20.08 15.62 37.40
C VAL A 787 18.73 16.35 37.42
N PRO A 788 18.63 17.59 36.87
CA PRO A 788 17.36 18.25 36.70
C PRO A 788 16.33 17.39 35.98
N PHE A 789 15.10 17.37 36.49
CA PHE A 789 14.06 16.48 35.99
C PHE A 789 13.76 16.73 34.51
N SER A 790 13.75 17.99 34.05
CA SER A 790 13.58 18.37 32.65
C SER A 790 14.66 17.80 31.72
N THR A 791 15.87 17.57 32.23
CA THR A 791 16.96 16.92 31.48
C THR A 791 16.77 15.40 31.45
N PHE A 792 16.35 14.84 32.58
CA PHE A 792 16.12 13.42 32.75
C PHE A 792 15.03 12.90 31.78
N ILE A 793 13.88 13.57 31.70
CA ILE A 793 12.73 13.13 30.91
C ILE A 793 12.97 13.16 29.42
N ARG A 794 13.92 13.95 28.91
CA ARG A 794 14.20 14.02 27.46
C ARG A 794 14.76 12.72 26.87
N ASN A 795 15.38 11.88 27.71
CA ASN A 795 15.99 10.62 27.30
C ASN A 795 15.47 9.43 28.12
N CYS A 796 14.36 9.60 28.82
CA CYS A 796 13.83 8.53 29.64
C CYS A 796 13.01 7.52 28.81
N GLN A 797 12.90 6.33 29.37
CA GLN A 797 11.97 5.29 28.96
C GLN A 797 11.13 4.89 30.15
N ILE A 798 9.94 4.34 29.89
CA ILE A 798 9.00 3.96 30.93
C ILE A 798 8.71 2.46 30.78
N ILE A 799 8.79 1.73 31.89
CA ILE A 799 8.34 0.35 32.00
C ILE A 799 7.11 0.32 32.89
N TYR A 800 6.11 -0.46 32.49
CA TYR A 800 4.92 -0.71 33.30
C TYR A 800 4.95 -2.13 33.86
N ASP A 801 5.20 -2.24 35.15
CA ASP A 801 4.99 -3.46 35.92
C ASP A 801 3.52 -3.55 36.35
N TYR A 802 2.74 -4.37 35.61
CA TYR A 802 1.31 -4.50 35.86
C TYR A 802 0.98 -5.31 37.12
N VAL A 803 1.93 -6.14 37.60
CA VAL A 803 1.74 -6.96 38.81
C VAL A 803 1.70 -6.10 40.03
N ASP A 804 2.70 -5.24 40.20
CA ASP A 804 2.82 -4.31 41.33
C ASP A 804 2.25 -2.90 41.02
N GLN A 805 1.73 -2.69 39.82
CA GLN A 805 1.19 -1.41 39.32
C GLN A 805 2.18 -0.25 39.48
N LEU A 806 3.41 -0.51 39.10
CA LEU A 806 4.51 0.45 39.21
C LEU A 806 4.93 0.92 37.82
N LEU A 807 5.20 2.20 37.71
CA LEU A 807 5.86 2.79 36.55
C LEU A 807 7.33 3.02 36.90
N ILE A 808 8.22 2.42 36.14
CA ILE A 808 9.66 2.58 36.32
C ILE A 808 10.15 3.48 35.19
N VAL A 809 10.55 4.70 35.54
CA VAL A 809 11.01 5.71 34.59
C VAL A 809 12.52 5.84 34.75
N PHE A 810 13.25 5.40 33.74
CA PHE A 810 14.71 5.35 33.77
C PHE A 810 15.34 6.03 32.57
N SER A 811 16.60 6.35 32.68
CA SER A 811 17.42 6.86 31.58
C SER A 811 18.74 6.12 31.57
N GLU A 812 19.15 5.66 30.39
CA GLU A 812 20.42 4.97 30.15
C GLU A 812 21.64 5.74 30.73
N LYS A 813 21.53 7.08 30.80
CA LYS A 813 22.62 7.98 31.26
C LYS A 813 22.67 8.17 32.75
N CYS A 814 21.67 7.67 33.51
CA CYS A 814 21.52 7.89 34.93
C CYS A 814 21.58 6.55 35.67
N GLY A 815 22.36 6.49 36.76
CA GLY A 815 22.44 5.31 37.60
C GLY A 815 21.23 5.11 38.53
N TYR A 816 20.10 5.78 38.27
CA TYR A 816 18.86 5.71 39.07
C TYR A 816 17.64 5.77 38.15
N ALA A 817 16.51 5.30 38.65
CA ALA A 817 15.19 5.43 38.02
C ALA A 817 14.19 6.02 39.04
N TYR A 818 13.20 6.73 38.51
CA TYR A 818 12.02 7.11 39.27
C TYR A 818 11.00 5.99 39.21
N VAL A 819 10.37 5.70 40.34
CA VAL A 819 9.27 4.72 40.43
C VAL A 819 8.02 5.45 40.90
N TYR A 820 6.92 5.24 40.19
CA TYR A 820 5.62 5.79 40.56
C TYR A 820 4.64 4.66 40.82
N SER A 821 4.05 4.62 41.99
CA SER A 821 2.96 3.72 42.32
C SER A 821 1.64 4.31 41.81
N ILE A 822 0.97 3.63 40.88
CA ILE A 822 -0.32 4.07 40.34
C ILE A 822 -1.39 4.06 41.44
N GLU A 823 -1.35 3.04 42.30
CA GLU A 823 -2.30 2.89 43.43
C GLU A 823 -2.12 3.97 44.47
N GLU A 824 -0.89 4.18 44.96
CA GLU A 824 -0.58 5.12 46.03
C GLU A 824 -0.42 6.58 45.55
N LYS A 825 -0.24 6.78 44.22
CA LYS A 825 0.07 8.08 43.61
C LYS A 825 1.32 8.75 44.21
N LYS A 826 2.32 7.94 44.51
CA LYS A 826 3.56 8.38 45.15
C LYS A 826 4.77 8.04 44.33
N TRP A 827 5.77 8.89 44.39
CA TRP A 827 7.06 8.72 43.76
C TRP A 827 8.12 8.21 44.72
N SER A 828 9.09 7.48 44.17
CA SER A 828 10.35 7.12 44.85
C SER A 828 11.46 6.99 43.78
N LEU A 829 12.68 6.73 44.24
CA LEU A 829 13.85 6.51 43.43
C LEU A 829 14.40 5.13 43.72
N ILE A 830 14.94 4.49 42.70
CA ILE A 830 15.67 3.21 42.85
C ILE A 830 17.00 3.29 42.12
N GLU A 831 17.91 2.42 42.50
CA GLU A 831 19.11 2.17 41.71
C GLU A 831 18.72 1.54 40.37
N SER A 832 19.35 1.98 39.26
CA SER A 832 19.05 1.48 37.96
C SER A 832 20.33 1.24 37.16
N LYS A 833 20.41 0.06 36.54
CA LYS A 833 21.42 -0.34 35.56
C LYS A 833 20.81 -0.54 34.18
N LEU A 834 19.56 -0.11 34.02
CA LEU A 834 18.75 -0.30 32.82
C LEU A 834 19.28 0.55 31.68
N LEU A 835 19.45 -0.10 30.50
CA LEU A 835 19.88 0.54 29.27
C LEU A 835 18.67 0.93 28.41
N TYR A 836 17.77 0.00 28.19
CA TYR A 836 16.54 0.24 27.42
C TYR A 836 15.45 -0.75 27.78
N ALA A 837 14.21 -0.34 27.53
CA ALA A 837 13.01 -1.15 27.71
C ALA A 837 12.61 -1.85 26.41
N VAL A 838 12.11 -3.07 26.54
CA VAL A 838 11.43 -3.79 25.49
C VAL A 838 10.01 -4.05 25.95
N ASN A 839 9.14 -3.07 25.72
CA ASN A 839 7.74 -3.13 26.14
C ASN A 839 6.97 -4.11 25.28
N SER A 840 6.61 -5.23 25.84
CA SER A 840 5.77 -6.26 25.22
C SER A 840 4.68 -6.63 26.21
N TYR A 841 3.64 -5.80 26.29
CA TYR A 841 2.51 -6.06 27.20
C TYR A 841 1.97 -7.49 27.01
N PRO A 842 1.66 -8.23 28.09
CA PRO A 842 1.62 -7.79 29.50
C PRO A 842 2.98 -7.81 30.21
N GLU A 843 4.07 -8.11 29.54
CA GLU A 843 5.36 -8.31 30.17
C GLU A 843 6.21 -7.04 30.20
N ALA A 844 6.81 -6.77 31.33
CA ALA A 844 7.68 -5.62 31.54
C ALA A 844 9.14 -6.05 31.46
N TRP A 845 9.72 -6.04 30.25
CA TRP A 845 11.09 -6.49 30.03
C TRP A 845 12.02 -5.31 29.78
N ALA A 846 13.26 -5.48 30.20
CA ALA A 846 14.31 -4.51 29.94
C ALA A 846 15.67 -5.20 29.77
N VAL A 847 16.63 -4.46 29.27
CA VAL A 847 18.03 -4.88 29.19
C VAL A 847 18.84 -4.05 30.14
N GLU A 848 19.64 -4.72 30.98
CA GLU A 848 20.57 -4.11 31.93
C GLU A 848 22.02 -4.54 31.65
N LYS A 849 22.95 -3.70 32.09
CA LYS A 849 24.37 -4.02 32.01
C LYS A 849 24.84 -4.68 33.31
N ASP A 850 25.38 -5.88 33.19
CA ASP A 850 26.11 -6.52 34.29
C ASP A 850 27.55 -5.99 34.29
N GLU A 851 27.86 -5.10 35.24
CA GLU A 851 29.17 -4.45 35.34
C GLU A 851 30.31 -5.43 35.73
N GLU A 852 29.98 -6.54 36.39
CA GLU A 852 30.96 -7.54 36.80
C GLU A 852 31.38 -8.46 35.64
N LYS A 853 30.47 -8.75 34.73
CA LYS A 853 30.67 -9.67 33.61
C LYS A 853 30.83 -9.00 32.25
N ASP A 854 30.61 -7.67 32.19
CA ASP A 854 30.53 -6.88 30.96
C ASP A 854 29.56 -7.51 29.91
N THR A 855 28.48 -8.12 30.42
CA THR A 855 27.43 -8.75 29.61
C THR A 855 26.13 -8.01 29.75
N LEU A 856 25.27 -8.14 28.72
CA LEU A 856 23.91 -7.60 28.73
C LEU A 856 22.96 -8.69 29.19
N SER A 857 22.18 -8.39 30.22
CA SER A 857 21.16 -9.29 30.78
C SER A 857 19.76 -8.80 30.44
N ILE A 858 18.89 -9.72 30.09
CA ILE A 858 17.45 -9.43 29.90
C ILE A 858 16.74 -9.71 31.22
N VAL A 859 16.07 -8.72 31.75
CA VAL A 859 15.33 -8.78 33.01
C VAL A 859 13.83 -8.62 32.80
N ASN A 860 13.04 -9.33 33.58
CA ASN A 860 11.58 -9.28 33.59
C ASN A 860 11.08 -8.75 34.93
N PHE A 861 10.44 -7.59 34.93
CA PHE A 861 9.86 -6.97 36.14
C PHE A 861 8.56 -7.61 36.57
N SER A 862 7.85 -8.29 35.67
CA SER A 862 6.61 -9.01 35.97
C SER A 862 6.89 -10.34 36.73
N ASP A 863 8.12 -10.81 36.72
CA ASP A 863 8.57 -12.01 37.41
C ASP A 863 9.69 -11.63 38.39
N VAL A 864 9.49 -11.93 39.64
CA VAL A 864 10.37 -11.47 40.71
C VAL A 864 11.27 -12.60 41.16
N ALA A 865 12.56 -12.36 41.17
CA ALA A 865 13.52 -13.31 41.74
C ALA A 865 13.29 -13.44 43.26
N ILE A 866 13.29 -14.68 43.73
CA ILE A 866 13.28 -14.96 45.17
C ILE A 866 14.68 -14.67 45.69
N ASP A 867 14.90 -13.38 46.02
CA ASP A 867 16.15 -12.93 46.58
C ASP A 867 15.91 -12.45 48.02
N ASN A 868 16.68 -12.98 48.95
CA ASN A 868 16.66 -12.61 50.38
C ASN A 868 17.81 -11.62 50.72
N THR A 869 18.42 -11.04 49.70
CA THR A 869 19.50 -10.05 49.94
C THR A 869 18.89 -8.74 50.39
N PRO A 870 19.36 -8.15 51.53
CA PRO A 870 18.89 -6.84 51.93
C PRO A 870 19.30 -5.77 50.94
N VAL A 871 18.38 -4.84 50.67
CA VAL A 871 18.62 -3.71 49.76
C VAL A 871 18.94 -2.47 50.60
N LYS A 872 20.06 -1.81 50.25
CA LYS A 872 20.45 -0.55 50.89
C LYS A 872 19.54 0.59 50.44
N GLY A 873 18.65 1.01 51.33
CA GLY A 873 17.71 2.09 51.12
C GLY A 873 18.06 3.35 51.91
N MET A 874 17.63 4.48 51.41
CA MET A 874 17.75 5.76 52.07
C MET A 874 16.43 6.53 52.03
N LEU A 875 16.06 7.10 53.18
CA LEU A 875 14.93 7.99 53.31
C LEU A 875 15.36 9.30 53.96
N VAL A 876 14.98 10.40 53.36
CA VAL A 876 15.13 11.74 53.96
C VAL A 876 13.80 12.46 53.94
N SER A 877 13.27 12.81 55.13
CA SER A 877 12.04 13.59 55.17
C SER A 877 12.24 15.01 54.68
N ARG A 878 11.20 15.60 54.11
CA ARG A 878 11.15 17.05 53.98
C ARG A 878 11.11 17.71 55.37
N PRO A 879 11.30 19.02 55.47
CA PRO A 879 11.34 19.68 56.79
C PRO A 879 10.05 19.46 57.56
N LEU A 880 10.18 18.81 58.71
CA LEU A 880 9.07 18.58 59.64
C LEU A 880 8.82 19.84 60.45
N LYS A 881 7.62 20.36 60.34
CA LYS A 881 7.17 21.57 60.99
C LYS A 881 6.45 21.30 62.34
N LEU A 882 5.93 20.07 62.48
CA LEU A 882 5.24 19.57 63.66
C LEU A 882 4.14 20.55 64.16
N GLU A 883 3.31 21.03 63.19
CA GLU A 883 2.19 21.94 63.38
C GLU A 883 2.54 23.39 63.93
N ALA A 884 3.79 23.66 64.10
CA ALA A 884 4.25 24.96 64.64
C ALA A 884 5.53 25.45 63.90
N PRO A 885 5.43 25.89 62.61
CA PRO A 885 6.62 26.23 61.82
C PRO A 885 7.49 27.35 62.43
N ASP A 886 6.88 28.29 63.12
CA ASP A 886 7.60 29.46 63.63
C ASP A 886 8.11 29.32 65.09
N ILE A 887 7.73 28.21 65.71
CA ILE A 887 8.08 27.97 67.09
C ILE A 887 9.26 27.02 67.20
N LEU A 888 10.21 27.39 68.13
CA LEU A 888 11.30 26.47 68.44
C LEU A 888 10.80 25.25 69.21
N LYS A 889 11.29 24.06 68.80
CA LYS A 889 10.90 22.81 69.44
C LYS A 889 12.12 21.99 69.83
N THR A 890 11.96 21.17 70.85
CA THR A 890 12.92 20.10 71.20
C THR A 890 12.23 18.78 71.04
N ILE A 891 12.91 17.82 70.42
CA ILE A 891 12.43 16.46 70.26
C ILE A 891 12.94 15.60 71.46
N ASP A 892 12.04 14.86 72.08
CA ASP A 892 12.35 13.96 73.17
C ASP A 892 12.54 12.53 72.71
N THR A 893 11.73 12.10 71.66
CA THR A 893 11.78 10.73 71.25
C THR A 893 11.29 10.68 69.77
N VAL A 894 11.92 9.86 68.93
CA VAL A 894 11.47 9.48 67.61
C VAL A 894 11.48 7.95 67.50
N ILE A 895 10.36 7.37 67.17
CA ILE A 895 10.20 5.93 66.99
C ILE A 895 9.77 5.68 65.53
N GLN A 896 10.55 4.92 64.83
CA GLN A 896 10.19 4.46 63.48
C GLN A 896 9.14 3.33 63.57
N ARG A 897 8.17 3.37 62.68
CA ARG A 897 7.08 2.40 62.63
C ARG A 897 7.10 1.68 61.26
N GLY A 898 6.84 0.39 61.27
CA GLY A 898 6.80 -0.50 60.11
C GLY A 898 7.07 -1.95 60.54
N MET A 899 7.22 -2.82 59.60
CA MET A 899 7.60 -4.22 59.78
C MET A 899 9.06 -4.38 59.38
N PHE A 900 9.96 -4.37 60.29
CA PHE A 900 11.40 -4.51 60.02
C PHE A 900 12.13 -5.19 61.20
N ARG A 901 13.26 -5.82 60.90
CA ARG A 901 14.09 -6.48 61.84
C ARG A 901 14.98 -5.47 62.58
N ARG A 902 15.27 -5.79 63.83
CA ARG A 902 16.13 -4.92 64.63
C ARG A 902 17.54 -4.81 64.05
N GLY A 903 18.05 -3.59 64.00
CA GLY A 903 19.38 -3.31 63.41
C GLY A 903 19.42 -3.05 61.92
N HIS A 904 18.29 -3.30 61.19
CA HIS A 904 18.19 -3.02 59.77
C HIS A 904 17.96 -1.55 59.43
N ILE A 905 17.72 -0.72 60.48
CA ILE A 905 17.47 0.71 60.30
C ILE A 905 18.40 1.52 61.20
N LYS A 906 19.05 2.50 60.62
CA LYS A 906 19.76 3.54 61.35
C LYS A 906 18.95 4.83 61.20
N SER A 907 18.60 5.44 62.33
CA SER A 907 17.85 6.70 62.40
C SER A 907 18.77 7.85 62.73
N ILE A 908 18.66 8.93 61.99
CA ILE A 908 19.45 10.14 62.19
C ILE A 908 18.48 11.34 62.17
N LEU A 909 18.66 12.24 63.14
CA LEU A 909 17.84 13.45 63.24
C LEU A 909 18.69 14.70 63.03
N PHE A 910 18.27 15.54 62.12
CA PHE A 910 18.82 16.87 61.90
C PHE A 910 17.82 17.96 62.30
N GLY A 911 18.35 19.09 62.71
CA GLY A 911 17.57 20.28 63.07
C GLY A 911 18.07 21.52 62.36
N SER A 912 17.15 22.43 62.03
CA SER A 912 17.46 23.71 61.39
C SER A 912 16.56 24.81 61.95
N ARG A 913 17.08 26.08 61.95
CA ARG A 913 16.33 27.28 62.29
C ARG A 913 15.88 28.07 61.06
N ASP A 914 16.51 27.85 59.92
CA ASP A 914 16.39 28.66 58.71
C ASP A 914 16.11 27.88 57.38
N LEU A 915 15.99 26.56 57.46
CA LEU A 915 15.87 25.63 56.33
C LEU A 915 17.13 25.45 55.45
N PHE A 916 18.17 26.28 55.70
CA PHE A 916 19.42 26.20 54.91
C PHE A 916 20.52 25.46 55.67
N ASN A 917 20.69 25.79 56.97
CA ASN A 917 21.75 25.24 57.84
C ASN A 917 21.20 24.09 58.65
N TRP A 918 21.62 22.87 58.37
CA TRP A 918 21.19 21.67 59.09
C TRP A 918 22.29 21.19 60.02
N GLN A 919 21.92 20.92 61.26
CA GLN A 919 22.84 20.44 62.29
C GLN A 919 22.40 19.04 62.72
N LEU A 920 23.36 18.13 62.90
CA LEU A 920 23.11 16.82 63.49
C LEU A 920 22.64 16.97 64.94
N VAL A 921 21.44 16.44 65.20
CA VAL A 921 20.89 16.46 66.58
C VAL A 921 21.23 15.15 67.31
N TYR A 922 20.95 14.02 66.60
CA TYR A 922 21.21 12.72 67.20
C TYR A 922 21.24 11.63 66.08
N SER A 923 21.92 10.53 66.38
CA SER A 923 22.07 9.38 65.52
C SER A 923 22.01 8.10 66.32
N SER A 924 21.24 7.11 65.85
CA SER A 924 21.11 5.78 66.47
C SER A 924 21.24 4.71 65.42
N THR A 925 21.79 3.57 65.78
CA THR A 925 21.87 2.36 64.98
C THR A 925 20.60 1.51 65.06
N ASP A 926 19.52 2.07 65.57
CA ASP A 926 18.25 1.40 65.79
C ASP A 926 17.10 2.32 65.34
N HIS A 927 15.91 1.77 65.24
CA HIS A 927 14.67 2.43 64.90
C HIS A 927 14.23 3.47 65.95
N TYR A 928 14.92 3.57 67.04
CA TYR A 928 14.50 4.32 68.17
C TYR A 928 15.53 5.37 68.58
N LEU A 929 15.13 6.61 68.52
CA LEU A 929 15.91 7.73 69.06
C LEU A 929 15.28 8.20 70.43
N ARG A 930 16.00 8.06 71.50
CA ARG A 930 15.44 8.29 72.85
C ARG A 930 16.34 9.15 73.74
N GLY A 931 15.70 10.06 74.51
CA GLY A 931 16.32 10.65 75.65
C GLY A 931 17.33 11.74 75.39
N PHE A 932 17.34 12.29 74.18
CA PHE A 932 18.25 13.37 73.87
C PHE A 932 17.62 14.75 74.11
N ARG A 933 18.38 15.67 74.69
CA ARG A 933 18.03 17.06 74.84
C ARG A 933 18.92 17.90 73.95
N GLY A 934 18.49 18.08 72.75
CA GLY A 934 19.22 18.92 71.82
C GLY A 934 18.90 20.40 71.91
N SER A 935 19.62 21.24 71.19
CA SER A 935 19.26 22.63 70.97
C SER A 935 17.89 22.74 70.32
N PRO A 936 17.12 23.80 70.61
CA PRO A 936 15.82 23.98 70.00
C PRO A 936 15.95 24.41 68.54
N TYR A 937 15.16 23.79 67.67
CA TYR A 937 15.08 24.10 66.24
C TYR A 937 13.64 24.36 65.80
N LYS A 938 13.46 25.03 64.68
CA LYS A 938 12.15 25.27 64.10
C LYS A 938 11.75 24.06 63.22
N TYR A 939 12.69 23.54 62.49
CA TYR A 939 12.51 22.49 61.50
C TYR A 939 13.38 21.28 61.78
N PHE A 940 12.88 20.07 61.48
CA PHE A 940 13.63 18.85 61.70
C PHE A 940 13.61 18.02 60.41
N ARG A 941 14.63 17.23 60.17
CA ARG A 941 14.67 16.20 59.12
C ARG A 941 15.05 14.86 59.76
N ILE A 942 14.31 13.84 59.42
CA ILE A 942 14.64 12.44 59.70
C ILE A 942 15.38 11.86 58.48
N VAL A 943 16.53 11.28 58.77
CA VAL A 943 17.26 10.48 57.78
C VAL A 943 17.25 9.04 58.26
N LEU A 944 16.76 8.13 57.43
CA LEU A 944 16.84 6.69 57.66
C LEU A 944 17.79 6.09 56.66
N LEU A 945 18.71 5.30 57.17
CA LEU A 945 19.53 4.42 56.36
C LEU A 945 19.06 2.99 56.62
N CYS A 946 18.64 2.32 55.60
CA CYS A 946 17.96 1.05 55.70
C CYS A 946 18.73 -0.05 54.98
N ASP A 947 18.74 -1.21 55.60
CA ASP A 947 19.29 -2.45 55.03
C ASP A 947 18.19 -3.49 55.16
N ILE A 948 17.09 -3.26 54.42
CA ILE A 948 15.83 -4.00 54.58
C ILE A 948 15.63 -5.03 53.47
N LEU A 949 14.98 -6.10 53.85
CA LEU A 949 14.53 -7.13 52.92
C LEU A 949 13.22 -6.72 52.22
N PRO A 950 12.89 -7.31 51.06
CA PRO A 950 11.62 -7.03 50.36
C PRO A 950 10.35 -7.29 51.18
N ASP A 951 10.40 -8.21 52.17
CA ASP A 951 9.31 -8.50 53.09
C ASP A 951 9.19 -7.47 54.26
N GLU A 952 10.14 -6.56 54.40
CA GLU A 952 10.17 -5.52 55.41
C GLU A 952 9.57 -4.22 54.88
N SER A 953 8.99 -3.43 55.75
CA SER A 953 8.33 -2.18 55.36
C SER A 953 8.53 -1.06 56.41
N LEU A 954 8.42 0.19 55.93
CA LEU A 954 8.42 1.41 56.70
C LEU A 954 7.09 2.15 56.54
N TYR A 955 6.41 2.37 57.65
CA TYR A 955 5.13 3.07 57.68
C TYR A 955 5.28 4.55 57.94
N GLY A 956 6.09 4.92 58.95
CA GLY A 956 6.20 6.30 59.41
C GLY A 956 6.98 6.46 60.71
N ALA A 957 6.79 7.56 61.39
CA ALA A 957 7.44 7.84 62.64
C ALA A 957 6.47 8.44 63.65
N SER A 958 6.65 8.05 64.91
CA SER A 958 6.03 8.70 66.07
C SER A 958 7.06 9.65 66.72
N ILE A 959 6.74 10.91 66.78
CA ILE A 959 7.64 11.95 67.28
C ILE A 959 7.03 12.56 68.59
N GLN A 960 7.79 12.46 69.63
CA GLN A 960 7.46 13.18 70.91
C GLN A 960 8.31 14.45 71.01
N PHE A 961 7.67 15.59 71.16
CA PHE A 961 8.33 16.88 71.20
C PHE A 961 7.71 17.85 72.16
N GLN A 962 8.46 18.91 72.53
CA GLN A 962 8.04 20.00 73.40
C GLN A 962 8.20 21.34 72.68
N LEU A 963 7.18 22.18 72.74
CA LEU A 963 7.24 23.54 72.22
C LEU A 963 8.04 24.42 73.17
N ARG A 964 8.90 25.25 72.59
CA ARG A 964 9.64 26.31 73.37
C ARG A 964 8.96 27.65 73.07
N LEU A 965 8.09 28.08 73.99
CA LEU A 965 7.24 29.25 73.80
C LEU A 965 8.04 30.61 73.85
N VAL A 966 9.31 30.59 74.25
CA VAL A 966 10.15 31.76 74.25
C VAL A 966 11.05 31.78 73.02
N ASN A 967 10.64 32.55 72.08
CA ASN A 967 11.38 32.73 70.78
C ASN A 967 12.49 33.80 70.89
N GLN A 968 13.06 34.10 72.03
CA GLN A 968 14.17 35.07 72.12
C GLN A 968 15.46 34.39 71.59
N PRO A 969 16.07 34.87 70.49
CA PRO A 969 17.43 34.49 70.15
C PRO A 969 18.38 34.89 71.26
N ARG A 970 19.05 33.91 71.80
CA ARG A 970 20.25 34.20 72.67
C ARG A 970 21.45 34.24 71.76
#